data_485a85a13865a0ad3401b5800de10354
#
_entry.id   485a85a13865a0ad3401b5800de10354
#
_cell.length_a   1.000
_cell.length_b   1.000
_cell.length_c   1.000
_cell.angle_alpha   90.00
_cell.angle_beta   90.00
_cell.angle_gamma   90.00
#
_symmetry.space_group_name_H-M   'P 1'
#
loop_
_entity.id
_entity.type
_entity.pdbx_description
1 polymer ?
#
loop_
_entity_poly.entity_id
_entity_poly.type
_entity_poly.pdbx_seq_one_letter_code
_entity_poly.pdbx_strand_id
1 'polypeptide(L)'
;MNESLALTPAPWPAISKVEVCYRAFFNISSYGILENYETPSVIFGYALPLLELQIIIIFVLIVLSHMFLRFIGVPQFVSYMFTGLLLGRHLFDLQDFSSHHLSLDVALDGNIALEGVANLGLIMFTFLMGVKTNKRAVFHIGKGTVAIAVLSFVVTMTAGLAFRNFQLDKADPLYMPLKLAPTERTVIVSVQALTLLPVITHLVYELKIPNSELGRLAISIATINDLLGFITLQCVSYVASYRYVSPRIANRDALAMTILILVILFIIKPTAQWIFDTSPEGKPVRELYVYGTIMTAIAASICTTYFHQVHVLGAILVGMAIPDGPPLGSALEAKFEGLVTNIFLPISIVVMTMKADISKVLYAFDDIAINIFLVGFTLVVKWTATFGSCLIFKLPTNESIILAIMMNYKGFVDLCFFEGAANHRNLSQATHTFMIIYVLLIAGVLPTTVKALYDPKRKYIGYVKRDIMHLKPNSDLKILTCLHKPDNISGVLSLLQLLSFTPDGESNKDRGVIAVTALHLVKLAGSSFPILIPHDKRTKPQLHQNTYIQTMMLVFSEFQQENSASTTVSFFTAYSQEDLMDHDICNLALDHHTSMIIVPSGRKWSPDGLYESDDNVIRSVNASLLDRAPCSVGVLNDRSYRTKKKINGTVNVGVIFIGGKDDREAISLAKWMRQNPRVSLTVIRFLSGQEPDKNKNWDYLVDNGVLNDLKETYASSENFVYAEKIVNGGPAVATAVRLAAEDYDLMIVGRGRDYDLLDVSGLAEWMELPELGVIGDLLACKDLKTRVSVLVVQQQQQHE
;
A
#
# COMPACT_ATOMS: atom_id res chain seq x y z
N MET A 1 58.98 5.32 3.40
CA MET A 1 59.15 4.48 2.22
C MET A 1 58.12 4.93 1.18
N ASN A 2 58.57 5.78 0.24
CA ASN A 2 57.71 6.36 -0.78
C ASN A 2 57.63 5.38 -1.96
N GLU A 3 56.61 4.54 -2.03
CA GLU A 3 56.28 3.91 -3.29
C GLU A 3 55.21 4.75 -4.00
N SER A 4 55.70 5.51 -4.97
CA SER A 4 54.87 6.15 -5.99
C SER A 4 54.22 5.06 -6.83
N LEU A 5 52.99 4.63 -6.47
CA LEU A 5 52.14 3.89 -7.39
C LEU A 5 51.83 4.84 -8.57
N ALA A 6 52.61 4.70 -9.65
CA ALA A 6 52.27 5.27 -10.93
C ALA A 6 50.99 4.65 -11.44
N LEU A 7 49.88 5.30 -11.12
CA LEU A 7 48.60 5.06 -11.80
C LEU A 7 48.85 5.33 -13.27
N THR A 8 48.70 4.31 -14.12
CA THR A 8 48.67 4.47 -15.57
C THR A 8 47.74 5.64 -15.90
N PRO A 9 48.16 6.56 -16.77
CA PRO A 9 47.38 7.76 -17.03
C PRO A 9 46.00 7.35 -17.50
N ALA A 10 44.98 7.74 -16.75
CA ALA A 10 43.62 7.72 -17.26
C ALA A 10 43.62 8.44 -18.62
N PRO A 11 42.77 8.01 -19.58
CA PRO A 11 42.73 8.58 -20.94
C PRO A 11 42.12 9.99 -21.00
N TRP A 12 42.23 10.74 -19.93
CA TRP A 12 41.88 12.15 -19.86
C TRP A 12 43.08 13.00 -20.26
N PRO A 13 42.92 14.07 -21.06
CA PRO A 13 44.03 14.92 -21.43
C PRO A 13 44.72 15.44 -20.17
N ALA A 14 46.01 15.43 -20.22
CA ALA A 14 46.93 15.77 -19.13
C ALA A 14 46.47 16.96 -18.31
N ILE A 15 45.73 16.71 -17.28
CA ILE A 15 45.64 17.61 -16.14
C ILE A 15 46.91 17.38 -15.36
N SER A 16 47.67 18.48 -15.14
CA SER A 16 48.82 18.57 -14.25
C SER A 16 48.69 17.56 -13.10
N LYS A 17 49.79 16.86 -12.78
CA LYS A 17 49.88 15.93 -11.66
C LYS A 17 49.07 16.43 -10.48
N VAL A 18 47.92 15.85 -10.28
CA VAL A 18 47.09 16.13 -9.12
C VAL A 18 47.69 15.26 -8.01
N GLU A 19 48.27 15.84 -7.01
CA GLU A 19 48.63 15.15 -5.78
C GLU A 19 47.34 14.71 -5.12
N VAL A 20 47.07 13.42 -5.17
CA VAL A 20 45.92 12.84 -4.48
C VAL A 20 46.37 12.49 -3.06
N CYS A 21 45.97 13.28 -2.09
CA CYS A 21 46.17 12.95 -0.69
C CYS A 21 45.18 11.84 -0.29
N TYR A 22 45.71 10.66 -0.01
CA TYR A 22 44.93 9.60 0.62
C TYR A 22 44.89 9.83 2.14
N ARG A 23 43.70 9.94 2.70
CA ARG A 23 43.56 9.83 4.17
C ARG A 23 44.05 8.46 4.62
N ALA A 24 44.80 8.40 5.70
CA ALA A 24 45.17 7.12 6.31
C ALA A 24 43.91 6.36 6.71
N PHE A 25 43.86 5.06 6.42
CA PHE A 25 42.76 4.22 6.87
C PHE A 25 42.78 4.12 8.39
N PHE A 26 41.60 4.16 9.01
CA PHE A 26 41.46 3.92 10.43
C PHE A 26 41.92 2.50 10.80
N ASN A 27 42.57 2.35 11.95
CA ASN A 27 42.90 1.03 12.48
C ASN A 27 41.61 0.22 12.71
N ILE A 28 41.57 -1.01 12.23
CA ILE A 28 40.38 -1.87 12.30
C ILE A 28 40.34 -2.66 13.62
N SER A 29 41.49 -2.95 14.22
CA SER A 29 41.58 -3.76 15.44
C SER A 29 41.16 -2.95 16.67
N SER A 30 39.87 -3.08 17.05
CA SER A 30 39.33 -2.56 18.30
C SER A 30 38.23 -3.46 18.82
N TYR A 31 37.91 -3.36 20.08
CA TYR A 31 36.85 -4.14 20.74
C TYR A 31 35.47 -3.51 20.69
N GLY A 32 35.26 -2.41 19.91
CA GLY A 32 34.03 -1.67 19.85
C GLY A 32 33.83 -0.66 20.99
N ILE A 33 32.71 0.07 20.99
CA ILE A 33 32.41 1.09 22.01
C ILE A 33 32.18 0.46 23.38
N LEU A 34 31.62 -0.73 23.45
CA LEU A 34 31.19 -1.37 24.69
C LEU A 34 32.34 -1.84 25.57
N GLU A 35 33.54 -2.04 25.01
CA GLU A 35 34.72 -2.55 25.75
C GLU A 35 35.83 -1.49 25.96
N ASN A 36 35.73 -0.30 25.35
CA ASN A 36 36.78 0.72 25.33
C ASN A 36 36.40 2.02 26.06
N TYR A 37 35.95 1.96 27.29
CA TYR A 37 35.61 3.19 28.04
C TYR A 37 36.77 3.85 28.79
N GLU A 38 37.97 3.30 28.79
CA GLU A 38 39.06 3.89 29.53
C GLU A 38 39.66 5.16 28.90
N THR A 39 39.53 5.33 27.56
CA THR A 39 40.02 6.52 26.85
C THR A 39 39.09 6.95 25.71
N PRO A 40 38.37 8.09 25.82
CA PRO A 40 37.48 8.60 24.76
C PRO A 40 38.17 8.87 23.43
N SER A 41 39.49 9.11 23.42
CA SER A 41 40.28 9.29 22.20
C SER A 41 40.36 8.04 21.33
N VAL A 42 40.11 6.86 21.87
CA VAL A 42 40.12 5.61 21.12
C VAL A 42 38.91 5.47 20.22
N ILE A 43 37.76 6.04 20.59
CA ILE A 43 36.53 6.00 19.80
C ILE A 43 36.73 6.59 18.39
N PHE A 44 37.46 7.69 18.29
CA PHE A 44 37.70 8.39 17.02
C PHE A 44 38.92 7.85 16.25
N GLY A 45 39.73 6.97 16.87
CA GLY A 45 40.89 6.37 16.21
C GLY A 45 40.64 5.03 15.49
N TYR A 46 39.49 4.38 15.74
CA TYR A 46 39.20 3.07 15.20
C TYR A 46 37.91 3.04 14.42
N ALA A 47 37.87 2.26 13.33
CA ALA A 47 36.74 2.22 12.40
C ALA A 47 35.46 1.62 13.03
N LEU A 48 35.56 0.61 13.89
CA LEU A 48 34.38 -0.06 14.43
C LEU A 48 33.64 0.78 15.48
N PRO A 49 34.29 1.34 16.53
CA PRO A 49 33.60 2.23 17.46
C PRO A 49 33.00 3.46 16.79
N LEU A 50 33.70 3.98 15.79
CA LEU A 50 33.20 5.11 14.99
C LEU A 50 31.93 4.76 14.23
N LEU A 51 31.87 3.58 13.59
CA LEU A 51 30.69 3.08 12.90
C LEU A 51 29.50 2.93 13.85
N GLU A 52 29.71 2.33 15.03
CA GLU A 52 28.67 2.15 16.04
C GLU A 52 28.10 3.52 16.48
N LEU A 53 28.98 4.49 16.77
CA LEU A 53 28.57 5.84 17.15
C LEU A 53 27.81 6.56 16.02
N GLN A 54 28.27 6.45 14.78
CA GLN A 54 27.62 7.04 13.61
C GLN A 54 26.21 6.51 13.40
N ILE A 55 26.02 5.20 13.52
CA ILE A 55 24.69 4.57 13.39
C ILE A 55 23.75 5.11 14.48
N ILE A 56 24.20 5.23 15.73
CA ILE A 56 23.38 5.76 16.83
C ILE A 56 22.98 7.22 16.54
N ILE A 57 23.93 8.06 16.14
CA ILE A 57 23.67 9.48 15.83
C ILE A 57 22.68 9.60 14.69
N ILE A 58 22.84 8.82 13.61
CA ILE A 58 21.96 8.82 12.45
C ILE A 58 20.52 8.52 12.90
N PHE A 59 20.29 7.45 13.67
CA PHE A 59 18.92 7.09 14.09
C PHE A 59 18.30 8.11 15.04
N VAL A 60 19.06 8.66 16.00
CA VAL A 60 18.57 9.72 16.89
C VAL A 60 18.13 10.95 16.08
N LEU A 61 18.95 11.40 15.14
CA LEU A 61 18.62 12.56 14.31
C LEU A 61 17.47 12.29 13.35
N ILE A 62 17.34 11.08 12.81
CA ILE A 62 16.17 10.68 12.00
C ILE A 62 14.89 10.84 12.82
N VAL A 63 14.85 10.32 14.05
CA VAL A 63 13.67 10.40 14.91
C VAL A 63 13.33 11.86 15.22
N LEU A 64 14.33 12.65 15.58
CA LEU A 64 14.13 14.09 15.85
C LEU A 64 13.65 14.85 14.62
N SER A 65 14.29 14.67 13.46
CA SER A 65 13.90 15.31 12.21
C SER A 65 12.49 14.91 11.79
N HIS A 66 12.13 13.63 11.92
CA HIS A 66 10.80 13.16 11.59
C HIS A 66 9.73 13.73 12.54
N MET A 67 10.04 13.88 13.83
CA MET A 67 9.12 14.49 14.80
C MET A 67 8.77 15.93 14.40
N PHE A 68 9.76 16.72 13.93
CA PHE A 68 9.52 18.08 13.45
C PHE A 68 8.78 18.12 12.11
N LEU A 69 9.21 17.33 11.13
CA LEU A 69 8.68 17.37 9.77
C LEU A 69 7.28 16.74 9.65
N ARG A 70 6.90 15.85 10.57
CA ARG A 70 5.57 15.24 10.63
C ARG A 70 4.45 16.29 10.79
N PHE A 71 4.70 17.41 11.49
CA PHE A 71 3.71 18.48 11.62
C PHE A 71 3.35 19.12 10.27
N ILE A 72 4.26 19.08 9.30
CA ILE A 72 4.06 19.64 7.95
C ILE A 72 3.41 18.58 7.03
N GLY A 73 3.29 17.30 7.48
CA GLY A 73 2.74 16.22 6.70
C GLY A 73 3.67 15.68 5.61
N VAL A 74 4.97 15.86 5.77
CA VAL A 74 6.01 15.46 4.80
C VAL A 74 6.34 13.97 4.94
N PRO A 75 6.63 13.24 3.83
CA PRO A 75 7.03 11.85 3.82
C PRO A 75 8.23 11.52 4.70
N GLN A 76 8.26 10.30 5.25
CA GLN A 76 9.38 9.83 6.08
C GLN A 76 10.72 9.84 5.33
N PHE A 77 10.71 9.54 4.03
CA PHE A 77 11.86 9.63 3.14
C PHE A 77 12.55 11.00 3.16
N VAL A 78 11.76 12.08 3.17
CA VAL A 78 12.29 13.47 3.23
C VAL A 78 12.98 13.74 4.57
N SER A 79 12.48 13.15 5.66
CA SER A 79 13.14 13.25 6.98
C SER A 79 14.53 12.60 6.97
N TYR A 80 14.68 11.47 6.27
CA TYR A 80 15.99 10.82 6.10
C TYR A 80 16.96 11.68 5.30
N MET A 81 16.49 12.26 4.18
CA MET A 81 17.30 13.18 3.37
C MET A 81 17.70 14.45 4.12
N PHE A 82 16.77 15.01 4.88
CA PHE A 82 17.02 16.20 5.69
C PHE A 82 18.06 15.92 6.78
N THR A 83 17.97 14.75 7.43
CA THR A 83 18.98 14.30 8.40
C THR A 83 20.36 14.19 7.77
N GLY A 84 20.48 13.65 6.55
CA GLY A 84 21.76 13.56 5.87
C GLY A 84 22.34 14.93 5.50
N LEU A 85 21.51 15.88 5.07
CA LEU A 85 21.94 17.26 4.84
C LEU A 85 22.38 17.96 6.12
N LEU A 86 21.71 17.70 7.26
CA LEU A 86 22.15 18.23 8.56
C LEU A 86 23.50 17.69 8.99
N LEU A 87 23.78 16.41 8.71
CA LEU A 87 25.05 15.76 9.01
C LEU A 87 26.15 16.07 7.98
N GLY A 88 25.80 16.69 6.84
CA GLY A 88 26.75 17.10 5.80
C GLY A 88 27.70 18.21 6.26
N ARG A 89 28.85 18.30 5.59
CA ARG A 89 30.02 19.12 5.95
C ARG A 89 29.74 20.59 6.31
N HIS A 90 28.67 21.18 5.78
CA HIS A 90 28.55 22.65 5.75
C HIS A 90 27.61 23.25 6.81
N LEU A 91 26.76 22.47 7.46
CA LEU A 91 25.93 23.00 8.54
C LEU A 91 26.66 23.03 9.90
N PHE A 92 27.63 22.14 10.06
CA PHE A 92 28.43 22.02 11.29
C PHE A 92 29.91 22.37 11.02
N ASP A 93 30.21 23.23 10.03
CA ASP A 93 31.51 23.81 9.86
C ASP A 93 31.80 24.80 11.02
N LEU A 94 31.90 24.22 12.20
CA LEU A 94 32.37 24.87 13.42
C LEU A 94 33.91 25.02 13.38
N GLN A 95 34.46 25.56 12.28
CA GLN A 95 35.90 25.84 12.14
C GLN A 95 36.40 26.74 13.28
N ASP A 96 35.57 27.58 13.85
CA ASP A 96 35.93 28.43 14.98
C ASP A 96 35.96 27.69 16.35
N PHE A 97 35.34 26.49 16.44
CA PHE A 97 35.31 25.67 17.66
C PHE A 97 36.36 24.55 17.67
N SER A 98 37.09 24.34 16.56
CA SER A 98 37.97 23.19 16.36
C SER A 98 39.42 23.40 16.84
N SER A 99 39.67 24.35 17.74
CA SER A 99 41.02 24.46 18.31
C SER A 99 41.36 23.31 19.29
N HIS A 100 40.41 22.55 19.81
CA HIS A 100 40.65 21.37 20.64
C HIS A 100 39.53 20.32 20.59
N HIS A 101 39.77 19.19 19.93
CA HIS A 101 39.33 17.84 20.28
C HIS A 101 37.99 17.24 19.79
N LEU A 102 37.17 17.86 18.99
CA LEU A 102 36.03 17.13 18.37
C LEU A 102 35.76 17.61 16.96
N SER A 103 36.57 17.18 16.00
CA SER A 103 36.14 17.26 14.60
C SER A 103 35.10 16.19 14.32
N LEU A 104 33.82 16.55 14.55
CA LEU A 104 32.66 15.76 14.10
C LEU A 104 32.76 15.46 12.59
N ASP A 105 33.42 16.36 11.87
CA ASP A 105 33.80 16.25 10.47
C ASP A 105 34.61 14.98 10.14
N VAL A 106 35.62 14.67 10.95
CA VAL A 106 36.42 13.46 10.77
C VAL A 106 35.62 12.20 11.14
N ALA A 107 34.71 12.36 12.08
CA ALA A 107 33.87 11.26 12.53
C ALA A 107 32.80 10.83 11.52
N LEU A 108 32.26 11.78 10.75
CA LEU A 108 31.14 11.50 9.84
C LEU A 108 31.59 11.35 8.38
N ASP A 109 32.65 12.06 7.97
CA ASP A 109 33.11 12.09 6.61
C ASP A 109 34.34 11.18 6.39
N GLY A 110 34.14 10.04 5.79
CA GLY A 110 35.22 9.14 5.36
C GLY A 110 35.26 7.77 6.02
N ASN A 111 34.18 7.32 6.68
CA ASN A 111 34.13 5.95 7.15
C ASN A 111 33.70 5.00 6.03
N ILE A 112 34.66 4.35 5.39
CA ILE A 112 34.45 3.34 4.36
C ILE A 112 33.52 2.21 4.87
N ALA A 113 33.53 1.92 6.17
CA ALA A 113 32.67 0.91 6.75
C ALA A 113 31.20 1.33 6.70
N LEU A 114 30.87 2.60 6.99
CA LEU A 114 29.50 3.13 6.90
C LEU A 114 29.00 3.14 5.46
N GLU A 115 29.84 3.51 4.51
CA GLU A 115 29.51 3.43 3.07
C GLU A 115 29.29 1.98 2.63
N GLY A 116 30.08 1.04 3.13
CA GLY A 116 29.90 -0.39 2.88
C GLY A 116 28.54 -0.90 3.36
N VAL A 117 28.13 -0.52 4.58
CA VAL A 117 26.81 -0.85 5.13
C VAL A 117 25.69 -0.21 4.30
N ALA A 118 25.85 1.06 3.93
CA ALA A 118 24.88 1.78 3.09
C ALA A 118 24.71 1.12 1.71
N ASN A 119 25.80 0.76 1.05
CA ASN A 119 25.79 0.08 -0.26
C ASN A 119 25.16 -1.31 -0.17
N LEU A 120 25.45 -2.08 0.89
CA LEU A 120 24.80 -3.37 1.11
C LEU A 120 23.28 -3.19 1.31
N GLY A 121 22.89 -2.19 2.09
CA GLY A 121 21.49 -1.86 2.30
C GLY A 121 20.77 -1.52 1.00
N LEU A 122 21.43 -0.76 0.14
CA LEU A 122 20.95 -0.38 -1.17
C LEU A 122 20.74 -1.59 -2.10
N ILE A 123 21.70 -2.51 -2.13
CA ILE A 123 21.61 -3.76 -2.89
C ILE A 123 20.42 -4.59 -2.41
N MET A 124 20.28 -4.75 -1.09
CA MET A 124 19.20 -5.54 -0.52
C MET A 124 17.81 -4.92 -0.77
N PHE A 125 17.71 -3.58 -0.63
CA PHE A 125 16.46 -2.87 -0.91
C PHE A 125 16.03 -3.00 -2.37
N THR A 126 16.94 -2.76 -3.31
CA THR A 126 16.64 -2.84 -4.74
C THR A 126 16.37 -4.27 -5.21
N PHE A 127 17.03 -5.27 -4.60
CA PHE A 127 16.70 -6.68 -4.79
C PHE A 127 15.25 -6.97 -4.37
N LEU A 128 14.85 -6.53 -3.16
CA LEU A 128 13.50 -6.75 -2.64
C LEU A 128 12.44 -6.07 -3.51
N MET A 129 12.73 -4.85 -3.98
CA MET A 129 11.85 -4.14 -4.91
C MET A 129 11.70 -4.87 -6.24
N GLY A 130 12.79 -5.48 -6.76
CA GLY A 130 12.74 -6.34 -7.93
C GLY A 130 11.86 -7.57 -7.72
N VAL A 131 11.93 -8.23 -6.55
CA VAL A 131 11.10 -9.39 -6.19
C VAL A 131 9.61 -9.00 -6.15
N LYS A 132 9.30 -7.85 -5.58
CA LYS A 132 7.92 -7.33 -5.45
C LYS A 132 7.30 -6.86 -6.77
N THR A 133 8.11 -6.71 -7.84
CA THR A 133 7.61 -6.25 -9.14
C THR A 133 6.76 -7.31 -9.81
N ASN A 134 5.48 -7.00 -10.05
CA ASN A 134 4.54 -7.92 -10.69
C ASN A 134 4.74 -7.97 -12.21
N LYS A 135 5.30 -9.07 -12.69
CA LYS A 135 5.59 -9.29 -14.12
C LYS A 135 4.33 -9.53 -14.95
N ARG A 136 3.29 -10.12 -14.36
CA ARG A 136 2.03 -10.41 -15.07
C ARG A 136 1.29 -9.14 -15.42
N ALA A 137 1.38 -8.11 -14.57
CA ALA A 137 0.79 -6.80 -14.82
C ALA A 137 1.36 -6.17 -16.11
N VAL A 138 2.64 -6.37 -16.42
CA VAL A 138 3.30 -5.83 -17.63
C VAL A 138 2.67 -6.36 -18.92
N PHE A 139 2.25 -7.63 -18.94
CA PHE A 139 1.68 -8.25 -20.15
C PHE A 139 0.20 -7.94 -20.39
N HIS A 140 -0.51 -7.41 -19.38
CA HIS A 140 -1.93 -7.08 -19.46
C HIS A 140 -2.21 -5.57 -19.50
N ILE A 141 -1.18 -4.76 -19.77
CA ILE A 141 -1.30 -3.30 -19.83
C ILE A 141 -2.08 -2.89 -21.08
N GLY A 142 -3.05 -2.00 -20.92
CA GLY A 142 -3.83 -1.44 -22.02
C GLY A 142 -2.97 -0.64 -23.01
N LYS A 143 -3.30 -0.69 -24.31
CA LYS A 143 -2.56 0.04 -25.36
C LYS A 143 -2.46 1.55 -25.10
N GLY A 144 -3.47 2.15 -24.47
CA GLY A 144 -3.47 3.56 -24.10
C GLY A 144 -2.40 3.87 -23.04
N THR A 145 -2.26 3.04 -22.02
CA THR A 145 -1.27 3.20 -20.96
C THR A 145 0.17 3.10 -21.51
N VAL A 146 0.42 2.13 -22.42
CA VAL A 146 1.72 2.02 -23.11
C VAL A 146 2.03 3.29 -23.90
N ALA A 147 1.05 3.80 -24.65
CA ALA A 147 1.25 5.01 -25.44
C ALA A 147 1.52 6.25 -24.57
N ILE A 148 0.82 6.40 -23.43
CA ILE A 148 1.06 7.50 -22.48
C ILE A 148 2.51 7.41 -21.92
N ALA A 149 2.95 6.22 -21.50
CA ALA A 149 4.28 6.00 -20.97
C ALA A 149 5.37 6.33 -22.00
N VAL A 150 5.26 5.76 -23.20
CA VAL A 150 6.25 5.95 -24.26
C VAL A 150 6.28 7.42 -24.74
N LEU A 151 5.11 8.04 -24.93
CA LEU A 151 5.03 9.41 -25.41
C LEU A 151 5.60 10.41 -24.40
N SER A 152 5.26 10.27 -23.12
CA SER A 152 5.80 11.12 -22.06
C SER A 152 7.33 11.00 -21.96
N PHE A 153 7.86 9.77 -22.05
CA PHE A 153 9.29 9.52 -22.01
C PHE A 153 10.02 10.09 -23.24
N VAL A 154 9.56 9.75 -24.46
CA VAL A 154 10.22 10.15 -25.71
C VAL A 154 10.20 11.66 -25.90
N VAL A 155 9.05 12.32 -25.63
CA VAL A 155 8.95 13.79 -25.76
C VAL A 155 9.88 14.48 -24.77
N THR A 156 9.92 14.04 -23.52
CA THR A 156 10.81 14.61 -22.51
C THR A 156 12.28 14.41 -22.85
N MET A 157 12.64 13.21 -23.28
CA MET A 157 14.01 12.88 -23.66
C MET A 157 14.47 13.68 -24.88
N THR A 158 13.67 13.73 -25.94
CA THR A 158 14.01 14.46 -27.18
C THR A 158 14.07 15.98 -26.96
N ALA A 159 13.10 16.55 -26.25
CA ALA A 159 13.09 17.97 -25.93
C ALA A 159 14.25 18.38 -25.02
N GLY A 160 14.56 17.57 -24.01
CA GLY A 160 15.68 17.80 -23.11
C GLY A 160 17.03 17.76 -23.83
N LEU A 161 17.25 16.77 -24.71
CA LEU A 161 18.46 16.66 -25.53
C LEU A 161 18.57 17.79 -26.56
N ALA A 162 17.47 18.19 -27.17
CA ALA A 162 17.43 19.33 -28.08
C ALA A 162 17.83 20.64 -27.36
N PHE A 163 17.25 20.87 -26.18
CA PHE A 163 17.55 22.02 -25.34
C PHE A 163 19.04 22.03 -24.90
N ARG A 164 19.55 20.85 -24.46
CA ARG A 164 20.96 20.68 -24.16
C ARG A 164 21.88 21.09 -25.35
N ASN A 165 21.56 20.62 -26.57
CA ASN A 165 22.36 20.95 -27.77
C ASN A 165 22.31 22.43 -28.09
N PHE A 166 21.12 23.04 -27.99
CA PHE A 166 20.97 24.49 -28.18
C PHE A 166 21.80 25.33 -27.20
N GLN A 167 21.94 24.89 -25.96
CA GLN A 167 22.77 25.54 -24.95
C GLN A 167 24.27 25.36 -25.23
N LEU A 168 24.67 24.16 -25.72
CA LEU A 168 26.09 23.89 -26.07
C LEU A 168 26.55 24.72 -27.24
N ASP A 169 25.69 24.99 -28.23
CA ASP A 169 26.01 25.81 -29.39
C ASP A 169 26.18 27.29 -29.05
N LYS A 170 25.58 27.76 -27.94
CA LYS A 170 25.70 29.17 -27.48
C LYS A 170 26.79 29.39 -26.44
N ALA A 171 27.38 28.34 -25.90
CA ALA A 171 28.40 28.46 -24.87
C ALA A 171 29.75 28.84 -25.51
N ASP A 172 30.34 29.94 -25.04
CA ASP A 172 31.68 30.40 -25.50
C ASP A 172 32.73 29.31 -25.22
N PRO A 173 33.50 28.89 -26.22
CA PRO A 173 34.50 27.83 -26.09
C PRO A 173 35.60 28.15 -25.05
N LEU A 174 35.72 29.41 -24.62
CA LEU A 174 36.80 29.90 -23.74
C LEU A 174 36.51 29.63 -22.24
N TYR A 175 35.25 29.45 -21.85
CA TYR A 175 34.83 29.34 -20.44
C TYR A 175 34.47 27.92 -20.00
N MET A 176 34.47 26.92 -20.88
CA MET A 176 34.12 25.55 -20.47
C MET A 176 35.35 24.68 -20.17
N PRO A 177 35.38 23.94 -19.04
CA PRO A 177 36.18 22.74 -18.96
C PRO A 177 35.53 21.70 -19.91
N LEU A 178 36.03 21.67 -21.12
CA LEU A 178 35.48 21.29 -22.42
C LEU A 178 34.88 19.87 -22.54
N LYS A 179 34.85 19.00 -21.52
CA LYS A 179 34.50 17.59 -21.71
C LYS A 179 33.41 17.00 -20.74
N LEU A 180 33.17 17.64 -19.62
CA LEU A 180 32.24 17.11 -18.61
C LEU A 180 30.78 17.56 -18.84
N ALA A 181 30.59 18.80 -19.25
CA ALA A 181 29.28 19.43 -19.37
C ALA A 181 28.26 18.67 -20.28
N PRO A 182 28.67 18.14 -21.47
CA PRO A 182 27.70 17.42 -22.31
C PRO A 182 27.26 16.05 -21.73
N THR A 183 28.14 15.36 -21.01
CA THR A 183 27.78 14.08 -20.34
C THR A 183 26.90 14.33 -19.14
N GLU A 184 27.25 15.30 -18.31
CA GLU A 184 26.50 15.70 -17.12
C GLU A 184 25.04 16.04 -17.45
N ARG A 185 24.82 16.93 -18.43
CA ARG A 185 23.47 17.31 -18.86
C ARG A 185 22.71 16.16 -19.50
N THR A 186 23.40 15.23 -20.18
CA THR A 186 22.75 14.03 -20.72
C THR A 186 22.24 13.12 -19.60
N VAL A 187 23.03 12.93 -18.54
CA VAL A 187 22.62 12.16 -17.35
C VAL A 187 21.40 12.83 -16.70
N ILE A 188 21.42 14.16 -16.51
CA ILE A 188 20.28 14.89 -15.94
C ILE A 188 19.02 14.66 -16.77
N VAL A 189 19.07 14.88 -18.09
CA VAL A 189 17.92 14.69 -18.98
C VAL A 189 17.41 13.24 -18.93
N SER A 190 18.32 12.26 -18.94
CA SER A 190 17.95 10.84 -18.92
C SER A 190 17.22 10.48 -17.63
N VAL A 191 17.74 10.87 -16.46
CA VAL A 191 17.11 10.60 -15.18
C VAL A 191 15.80 11.40 -15.01
N GLN A 192 15.72 12.63 -15.54
CA GLN A 192 14.48 13.41 -15.51
C GLN A 192 13.38 12.81 -16.39
N ALA A 193 13.70 12.25 -17.55
CA ALA A 193 12.73 11.61 -18.43
C ALA A 193 12.14 10.35 -17.79
N LEU A 194 12.90 9.64 -16.95
CA LEU A 194 12.46 8.42 -16.28
C LEU A 194 11.44 8.68 -15.17
N THR A 195 10.55 7.72 -14.99
CA THR A 195 9.65 7.58 -13.84
C THR A 195 9.78 6.16 -13.33
N LEU A 196 10.42 6.00 -12.18
CA LEU A 196 10.82 4.69 -11.68
C LEU A 196 9.69 4.02 -10.89
N LEU A 197 9.48 2.74 -11.14
CA LEU A 197 8.42 1.96 -10.49
C LEU A 197 8.52 1.97 -8.95
N PRO A 198 9.68 1.72 -8.32
CA PRO A 198 9.77 1.73 -6.86
C PRO A 198 9.38 3.08 -6.24
N VAL A 199 9.69 4.17 -6.94
CA VAL A 199 9.41 5.54 -6.49
C VAL A 199 7.90 5.83 -6.54
N ILE A 200 7.26 5.48 -7.66
CA ILE A 200 5.80 5.66 -7.82
C ILE A 200 5.02 4.71 -6.92
N THR A 201 5.48 3.48 -6.78
CA THR A 201 4.85 2.51 -5.87
C THR A 201 4.83 3.04 -4.43
N HIS A 202 5.98 3.55 -3.96
CA HIS A 202 6.07 4.16 -2.63
C HIS A 202 5.09 5.35 -2.47
N LEU A 203 5.04 6.26 -3.46
CA LEU A 203 4.11 7.40 -3.46
C LEU A 203 2.64 6.94 -3.39
N VAL A 204 2.27 5.98 -4.22
CA VAL A 204 0.88 5.46 -4.32
C VAL A 204 0.45 4.78 -3.02
N TYR A 205 1.35 4.04 -2.36
CA TYR A 205 1.09 3.43 -1.05
C TYR A 205 0.99 4.47 0.07
N GLU A 206 1.85 5.48 0.07
CA GLU A 206 1.79 6.58 1.04
C GLU A 206 0.49 7.38 0.94
N LEU A 207 0.02 7.60 -0.29
CA LEU A 207 -1.25 8.25 -0.56
C LEU A 207 -2.46 7.33 -0.32
N LYS A 208 -2.25 6.04 -0.03
CA LYS A 208 -3.29 5.00 0.14
C LYS A 208 -4.23 4.84 -1.07
N ILE A 209 -3.68 4.94 -2.29
CA ILE A 209 -4.45 4.85 -3.55
C ILE A 209 -4.05 3.72 -4.51
N PRO A 210 -3.36 2.63 -4.11
CA PRO A 210 -2.89 1.62 -5.06
C PRO A 210 -4.04 0.87 -5.75
N ASN A 211 -5.19 0.76 -5.11
CA ASN A 211 -6.36 0.07 -5.63
C ASN A 211 -7.25 0.99 -6.50
N SER A 212 -6.97 2.30 -6.53
CA SER A 212 -7.67 3.25 -7.40
C SER A 212 -7.26 3.07 -8.86
N GLU A 213 -8.13 3.46 -9.79
CA GLU A 213 -7.80 3.46 -11.23
C GLU A 213 -6.56 4.30 -11.53
N LEU A 214 -6.46 5.48 -10.88
CA LEU A 214 -5.32 6.38 -11.00
C LEU A 214 -4.02 5.72 -10.49
N GLY A 215 -4.05 5.06 -9.33
CA GLY A 215 -2.89 4.38 -8.76
C GLY A 215 -2.42 3.21 -9.64
N ARG A 216 -3.34 2.38 -10.11
CA ARG A 216 -3.02 1.27 -11.04
C ARG A 216 -2.44 1.78 -12.35
N LEU A 217 -2.98 2.88 -12.88
CA LEU A 217 -2.49 3.52 -14.10
C LEU A 217 -1.08 4.08 -13.90
N ALA A 218 -0.84 4.78 -12.79
CA ALA A 218 0.47 5.31 -12.43
C ALA A 218 1.54 4.21 -12.30
N ILE A 219 1.25 3.11 -11.59
CA ILE A 219 2.15 1.96 -11.44
C ILE A 219 2.41 1.30 -12.80
N SER A 220 1.39 1.14 -13.65
CA SER A 220 1.55 0.54 -14.98
C SER A 220 2.42 1.39 -15.90
N ILE A 221 2.26 2.72 -15.89
CA ILE A 221 3.12 3.66 -16.65
C ILE A 221 4.55 3.59 -16.14
N ALA A 222 4.75 3.61 -14.82
CA ALA A 222 6.08 3.51 -14.21
C ALA A 222 6.79 2.20 -14.57
N THR A 223 6.07 1.08 -14.64
CA THR A 223 6.63 -0.22 -15.03
C THR A 223 7.18 -0.20 -16.46
N ILE A 224 6.47 0.44 -17.40
CA ILE A 224 6.94 0.62 -18.78
C ILE A 224 8.15 1.53 -18.83
N ASN A 225 8.11 2.62 -18.06
CA ASN A 225 9.21 3.57 -17.99
C ASN A 225 10.47 2.95 -17.38
N ASP A 226 10.37 2.03 -16.43
CA ASP A 226 11.51 1.26 -15.91
C ASP A 226 12.19 0.46 -17.02
N LEU A 227 11.39 -0.25 -17.83
CA LEU A 227 11.95 -1.02 -18.96
C LEU A 227 12.65 -0.12 -19.96
N LEU A 228 12.06 1.02 -20.34
CA LEU A 228 12.69 2.03 -21.19
C LEU A 228 13.92 2.63 -20.53
N GLY A 229 13.87 2.80 -19.21
CA GLY A 229 14.96 3.32 -18.40
C GLY A 229 16.18 2.42 -18.42
N PHE A 230 16.02 1.13 -18.22
CA PHE A 230 17.12 0.18 -18.30
C PHE A 230 17.82 0.24 -19.66
N ILE A 231 17.06 0.26 -20.76
CA ILE A 231 17.61 0.35 -22.12
C ILE A 231 18.36 1.68 -22.31
N THR A 232 17.74 2.77 -21.89
CA THR A 232 18.32 4.12 -22.06
C THR A 232 19.60 4.30 -21.26
N LEU A 233 19.61 3.91 -19.98
CA LEU A 233 20.78 3.99 -19.11
C LEU A 233 21.94 3.15 -19.64
N GLN A 234 21.66 1.95 -20.18
CA GLN A 234 22.69 1.12 -20.83
C GLN A 234 23.23 1.78 -22.09
N CYS A 235 22.38 2.38 -22.92
CA CYS A 235 22.81 3.11 -24.10
C CYS A 235 23.67 4.34 -23.73
N VAL A 236 23.26 5.11 -22.72
CA VAL A 236 24.02 6.29 -22.25
C VAL A 236 25.37 5.87 -21.68
N SER A 237 25.42 4.83 -20.85
CA SER A 237 26.66 4.28 -20.27
C SER A 237 27.60 3.76 -21.36
N TYR A 238 27.06 3.02 -22.34
CA TYR A 238 27.85 2.54 -23.47
C TYR A 238 28.46 3.67 -24.29
N VAL A 239 27.67 4.68 -24.68
CA VAL A 239 28.14 5.85 -25.46
C VAL A 239 29.17 6.64 -24.68
N ALA A 240 28.97 6.83 -23.37
CA ALA A 240 29.92 7.49 -22.51
C ALA A 240 31.25 6.73 -22.45
N SER A 241 31.21 5.42 -22.18
CA SER A 241 32.42 4.58 -22.14
C SER A 241 33.14 4.52 -23.50
N TYR A 242 32.38 4.43 -24.60
CA TYR A 242 32.92 4.40 -25.96
C TYR A 242 33.65 5.69 -26.34
N ARG A 243 33.10 6.86 -25.99
CA ARG A 243 33.67 8.17 -26.33
C ARG A 243 34.77 8.63 -25.39
N TYR A 244 34.67 8.34 -24.10
CA TYR A 244 35.53 8.97 -23.09
C TYR A 244 36.52 8.00 -22.44
N VAL A 245 36.31 6.69 -22.49
CA VAL A 245 37.23 5.70 -21.91
C VAL A 245 38.00 4.98 -23.05
N SER A 246 37.42 3.95 -23.64
CA SER A 246 37.94 3.30 -24.84
C SER A 246 36.87 2.41 -25.48
N PRO A 247 36.87 2.26 -26.82
CA PRO A 247 35.93 1.36 -27.51
C PRO A 247 36.06 -0.11 -27.08
N ARG A 248 37.28 -0.54 -26.69
CA ARG A 248 37.50 -1.95 -26.25
C ARG A 248 36.85 -2.21 -24.90
N ILE A 249 36.93 -1.28 -23.95
CA ILE A 249 36.31 -1.38 -22.62
C ILE A 249 34.80 -1.32 -22.77
N ALA A 250 34.26 -0.36 -23.55
CA ALA A 250 32.83 -0.23 -23.79
C ALA A 250 32.23 -1.53 -24.36
N ASN A 251 32.87 -2.13 -25.36
CA ASN A 251 32.40 -3.39 -25.96
C ASN A 251 32.49 -4.57 -24.98
N ARG A 252 33.56 -4.65 -24.17
CA ARG A 252 33.69 -5.67 -23.12
C ARG A 252 32.56 -5.58 -22.12
N ASP A 253 32.30 -4.37 -21.61
CA ASP A 253 31.28 -4.12 -20.58
C ASP A 253 29.86 -4.37 -21.11
N ALA A 254 29.57 -3.99 -22.35
CA ALA A 254 28.31 -4.31 -23.02
C ALA A 254 28.12 -5.81 -23.22
N LEU A 255 29.18 -6.53 -23.66
CA LEU A 255 29.14 -7.98 -23.80
C LEU A 255 28.91 -8.68 -22.46
N ALA A 256 29.61 -8.23 -21.40
CA ALA A 256 29.47 -8.79 -20.07
C ALA A 256 28.07 -8.57 -19.49
N MET A 257 27.46 -7.40 -19.68
CA MET A 257 26.08 -7.14 -19.29
C MET A 257 25.11 -8.02 -20.08
N THR A 258 25.33 -8.23 -21.37
CA THR A 258 24.50 -9.15 -22.17
C THR A 258 24.61 -10.58 -21.64
N ILE A 259 25.81 -11.05 -21.31
CA ILE A 259 26.03 -12.37 -20.71
C ILE A 259 25.32 -12.47 -19.35
N LEU A 260 25.43 -11.45 -18.50
CA LEU A 260 24.75 -11.43 -17.19
C LEU A 260 23.23 -11.55 -17.35
N ILE A 261 22.64 -10.80 -18.29
CA ILE A 261 21.19 -10.88 -18.58
C ILE A 261 20.82 -12.29 -19.07
N LEU A 262 21.62 -12.91 -19.92
CA LEU A 262 21.38 -14.28 -20.39
C LEU A 262 21.48 -15.29 -19.24
N VAL A 263 22.46 -15.16 -18.35
CA VAL A 263 22.60 -16.00 -17.15
C VAL A 263 21.36 -15.85 -16.26
N ILE A 264 20.90 -14.62 -16.06
CA ILE A 264 19.68 -14.37 -15.25
C ILE A 264 18.46 -15.03 -15.91
N LEU A 265 18.28 -14.90 -17.22
CA LEU A 265 17.11 -15.42 -17.93
C LEU A 265 17.12 -16.95 -18.07
N PHE A 266 18.29 -17.56 -18.33
CA PHE A 266 18.39 -18.99 -18.65
C PHE A 266 18.83 -19.88 -17.48
N ILE A 267 19.43 -19.30 -16.42
CA ILE A 267 19.87 -20.06 -15.24
C ILE A 267 19.10 -19.63 -14.00
N ILE A 268 19.12 -18.34 -13.62
CA ILE A 268 18.53 -17.89 -12.35
C ILE A 268 17.00 -18.00 -12.39
N LYS A 269 16.36 -17.53 -13.45
CA LYS A 269 14.90 -17.58 -13.59
C LYS A 269 14.34 -19.01 -13.59
N PRO A 270 14.85 -19.98 -14.38
CA PRO A 270 14.38 -21.36 -14.31
C PRO A 270 14.64 -22.01 -12.95
N THR A 271 15.79 -21.73 -12.32
CA THR A 271 16.10 -22.23 -10.98
C THR A 271 15.11 -21.69 -9.94
N ALA A 272 14.79 -20.39 -9.96
CA ALA A 272 13.80 -19.80 -9.10
C ALA A 272 12.38 -20.37 -9.33
N GLN A 273 12.05 -20.66 -10.58
CA GLN A 273 10.80 -21.33 -10.98
C GLN A 273 10.76 -22.77 -10.47
N TRP A 274 11.86 -23.52 -10.60
CA TRP A 274 11.96 -24.87 -10.05
C TRP A 274 11.81 -24.90 -8.52
N ILE A 275 12.42 -23.93 -7.80
CA ILE A 275 12.24 -23.78 -6.35
C ILE A 275 10.76 -23.52 -6.03
N PHE A 276 10.09 -22.65 -6.81
CA PHE A 276 8.68 -22.33 -6.66
C PHE A 276 7.81 -23.58 -6.83
N ASP A 277 8.03 -24.37 -7.88
CA ASP A 277 7.26 -25.57 -8.19
C ASP A 277 7.51 -26.72 -7.20
N THR A 278 8.73 -26.79 -6.61
CA THR A 278 9.11 -27.86 -5.67
C THR A 278 8.72 -27.54 -4.22
N SER A 279 8.43 -26.26 -3.92
CA SER A 279 8.06 -25.85 -2.56
C SER A 279 6.59 -26.20 -2.29
N PRO A 280 6.29 -27.07 -1.28
CA PRO A 280 4.93 -27.48 -0.97
C PRO A 280 4.11 -26.30 -0.44
N GLU A 281 2.86 -26.20 -0.88
CA GLU A 281 1.92 -25.18 -0.42
C GLU A 281 1.67 -25.28 1.10
N GLY A 282 1.63 -24.11 1.77
CA GLY A 282 1.39 -24.04 3.22
C GLY A 282 2.58 -24.41 4.12
N LYS A 283 3.72 -24.80 3.56
CA LYS A 283 4.96 -25.01 4.35
C LYS A 283 5.98 -23.89 4.10
N PRO A 284 6.77 -23.53 5.10
CA PRO A 284 7.81 -22.53 4.93
C PRO A 284 8.86 -23.02 3.93
N VAL A 285 9.32 -22.11 3.06
CA VAL A 285 10.42 -22.38 2.12
C VAL A 285 11.70 -22.69 2.91
N ARG A 286 12.49 -23.65 2.41
CA ARG A 286 13.77 -23.99 3.03
C ARG A 286 14.69 -22.77 3.08
N GLU A 287 15.30 -22.50 4.22
CA GLU A 287 16.17 -21.34 4.44
C GLU A 287 17.33 -21.25 3.45
N LEU A 288 17.87 -22.41 3.04
CA LEU A 288 18.95 -22.49 2.05
C LEU A 288 18.57 -21.77 0.73
N TYR A 289 17.32 -21.91 0.25
CA TYR A 289 16.87 -21.25 -0.97
C TYR A 289 16.75 -19.73 -0.79
N VAL A 290 16.27 -19.30 0.38
CA VAL A 290 16.15 -17.88 0.70
C VAL A 290 17.52 -17.20 0.77
N TYR A 291 18.48 -17.79 1.48
CA TYR A 291 19.85 -17.25 1.54
C TYR A 291 20.58 -17.38 0.19
N GLY A 292 20.36 -18.47 -0.55
CA GLY A 292 20.93 -18.65 -1.87
C GLY A 292 20.50 -17.58 -2.87
N THR A 293 19.24 -17.16 -2.84
CA THR A 293 18.75 -16.09 -3.72
C THR A 293 19.36 -14.73 -3.37
N ILE A 294 19.57 -14.42 -2.09
CA ILE A 294 20.25 -13.20 -1.68
C ILE A 294 21.71 -13.19 -2.11
N MET A 295 22.42 -14.29 -1.91
CA MET A 295 23.82 -14.42 -2.35
C MET A 295 23.95 -14.22 -3.86
N THR A 296 23.00 -14.73 -4.66
CA THR A 296 23.00 -14.50 -6.10
C THR A 296 22.76 -13.03 -6.47
N ALA A 297 21.93 -12.30 -5.72
CA ALA A 297 21.71 -10.87 -5.92
C ALA A 297 22.97 -10.06 -5.59
N ILE A 298 23.64 -10.35 -4.48
CA ILE A 298 24.91 -9.70 -4.10
C ILE A 298 25.99 -9.99 -5.15
N ALA A 299 26.11 -11.24 -5.59
CA ALA A 299 27.08 -11.61 -6.62
C ALA A 299 26.84 -10.89 -7.94
N ALA A 300 25.58 -10.79 -8.37
CA ALA A 300 25.21 -10.03 -9.57
C ALA A 300 25.54 -8.52 -9.43
N SER A 301 25.34 -7.94 -8.24
CA SER A 301 25.71 -6.56 -7.96
C SER A 301 27.23 -6.34 -8.00
N ILE A 302 28.01 -7.25 -7.49
CA ILE A 302 29.48 -7.21 -7.59
C ILE A 302 29.90 -7.29 -9.06
N CYS A 303 29.29 -8.17 -9.85
CA CYS A 303 29.56 -8.28 -11.28
C CYS A 303 29.25 -6.98 -12.03
N THR A 304 28.10 -6.35 -11.79
CA THR A 304 27.75 -5.08 -12.44
C THR A 304 28.72 -3.96 -12.07
N THR A 305 29.13 -3.86 -10.81
CA THR A 305 30.14 -2.91 -10.35
C THR A 305 31.49 -3.11 -11.05
N TYR A 306 31.94 -4.37 -11.19
CA TYR A 306 33.18 -4.70 -11.87
C TYR A 306 33.18 -4.27 -13.36
N PHE A 307 32.01 -4.29 -14.01
CA PHE A 307 31.81 -3.83 -15.37
C PHE A 307 31.38 -2.34 -15.47
N HIS A 308 31.77 -1.51 -14.52
CA HIS A 308 31.53 -0.06 -14.51
C HIS A 308 30.04 0.33 -14.63
N GLN A 309 29.14 -0.54 -14.20
CA GLN A 309 27.72 -0.27 -14.12
C GLN A 309 27.31 0.04 -12.66
N VAL A 310 26.16 0.64 -12.48
CA VAL A 310 25.62 0.93 -11.15
C VAL A 310 25.31 -0.42 -10.43
N HIS A 311 25.84 -0.60 -9.21
CA HIS A 311 25.70 -1.85 -8.43
C HIS A 311 24.24 -2.27 -8.19
N VAL A 312 23.33 -1.31 -8.13
CA VAL A 312 21.87 -1.55 -7.97
C VAL A 312 21.27 -2.37 -9.12
N LEU A 313 21.85 -2.26 -10.32
CA LEU A 313 21.29 -2.90 -11.53
C LEU A 313 21.29 -4.43 -11.43
N GLY A 314 22.38 -5.02 -10.93
CA GLY A 314 22.47 -6.48 -10.75
C GLY A 314 21.42 -7.02 -9.78
N ALA A 315 21.25 -6.33 -8.66
CA ALA A 315 20.27 -6.72 -7.63
C ALA A 315 18.83 -6.69 -8.14
N ILE A 316 18.44 -5.60 -8.81
CA ILE A 316 17.07 -5.47 -9.31
C ILE A 316 16.75 -6.49 -10.43
N LEU A 317 17.71 -6.77 -11.32
CA LEU A 317 17.54 -7.76 -12.38
C LEU A 317 17.35 -9.18 -11.83
N VAL A 318 18.14 -9.57 -10.82
CA VAL A 318 17.97 -10.86 -10.13
C VAL A 318 16.62 -10.87 -9.38
N GLY A 319 16.26 -9.81 -8.67
CA GLY A 319 14.95 -9.71 -8.01
C GLY A 319 13.79 -9.87 -8.99
N MET A 320 13.86 -9.22 -10.15
CA MET A 320 12.87 -9.40 -11.22
C MET A 320 12.86 -10.81 -11.83
N ALA A 321 13.90 -11.62 -11.70
CA ALA A 321 13.90 -13.00 -12.17
C ALA A 321 13.13 -13.95 -11.25
N ILE A 322 13.01 -13.62 -9.96
CA ILE A 322 12.32 -14.44 -8.96
C ILE A 322 10.80 -14.29 -9.13
N PRO A 323 10.00 -15.39 -9.09
CA PRO A 323 8.54 -15.31 -9.12
C PRO A 323 8.00 -14.47 -7.97
N ASP A 324 7.06 -13.56 -8.26
CA ASP A 324 6.36 -12.75 -7.28
C ASP A 324 5.34 -13.58 -6.49
N GLY A 325 5.06 -13.16 -5.25
CA GLY A 325 4.09 -13.83 -4.38
C GLY A 325 4.59 -15.06 -3.64
N PRO A 326 3.68 -15.81 -3.00
CA PRO A 326 4.00 -17.06 -2.31
C PRO A 326 4.47 -18.15 -3.30
N PRO A 327 5.41 -19.06 -2.92
CA PRO A 327 6.02 -19.20 -1.60
C PRO A 327 7.32 -18.41 -1.39
N LEU A 328 8.13 -18.20 -2.46
CA LEU A 328 9.50 -17.68 -2.34
C LEU A 328 9.53 -16.17 -2.12
N GLY A 329 8.75 -15.40 -2.89
CA GLY A 329 8.68 -13.94 -2.77
C GLY A 329 8.18 -13.50 -1.38
N SER A 330 7.14 -14.13 -0.86
CA SER A 330 6.61 -13.85 0.48
C SER A 330 7.57 -14.24 1.60
N ALA A 331 8.35 -15.33 1.44
CA ALA A 331 9.35 -15.74 2.42
C ALA A 331 10.52 -14.75 2.49
N LEU A 332 10.96 -14.21 1.32
CA LEU A 332 11.99 -13.17 1.25
C LEU A 332 11.51 -11.88 1.92
N GLU A 333 10.29 -11.45 1.60
CA GLU A 333 9.65 -10.27 2.21
C GLU A 333 9.57 -10.42 3.74
N ALA A 334 8.95 -11.48 4.23
CA ALA A 334 8.73 -11.70 5.67
C ALA A 334 10.04 -11.70 6.48
N LYS A 335 11.14 -12.23 5.90
CA LYS A 335 12.43 -12.31 6.61
C LYS A 335 13.24 -11.02 6.56
N PHE A 336 13.21 -10.29 5.45
CA PHE A 336 14.18 -9.21 5.19
C PHE A 336 13.56 -7.83 5.08
N GLU A 337 12.27 -7.67 4.80
CA GLU A 337 11.67 -6.35 4.61
C GLU A 337 11.84 -5.43 5.81
N GLY A 338 11.57 -5.93 7.01
CA GLY A 338 11.70 -5.14 8.24
C GLY A 338 13.12 -4.64 8.47
N LEU A 339 14.12 -5.50 8.25
CA LEU A 339 15.53 -5.14 8.39
C LEU A 339 15.96 -4.12 7.32
N VAL A 340 15.59 -4.39 6.08
CA VAL A 340 15.99 -3.57 4.94
C VAL A 340 15.33 -2.19 4.99
N THR A 341 14.02 -2.13 5.24
CA THR A 341 13.26 -0.87 5.20
C THR A 341 13.51 0.00 6.44
N ASN A 342 13.63 -0.62 7.63
CA ASN A 342 13.72 0.16 8.87
C ASN A 342 15.16 0.45 9.31
N ILE A 343 16.16 -0.30 8.83
CA ILE A 343 17.55 -0.12 9.24
C ILE A 343 18.43 0.30 8.05
N PHE A 344 18.51 -0.53 7.00
CA PHE A 344 19.46 -0.30 5.93
C PHE A 344 19.07 0.87 5.02
N LEU A 345 17.80 1.00 4.65
CA LEU A 345 17.34 2.07 3.77
C LEU A 345 17.56 3.47 4.37
N PRO A 346 17.19 3.76 5.63
CA PRO A 346 17.48 5.04 6.26
C PRO A 346 18.97 5.38 6.27
N ILE A 347 19.83 4.42 6.64
CA ILE A 347 21.29 4.62 6.65
C ILE A 347 21.78 4.95 5.23
N SER A 348 21.32 4.21 4.20
CA SER A 348 21.74 4.43 2.82
C SER A 348 21.36 5.83 2.31
N ILE A 349 20.15 6.30 2.60
CA ILE A 349 19.67 7.63 2.20
C ILE A 349 20.50 8.73 2.91
N VAL A 350 20.69 8.60 4.21
CA VAL A 350 21.48 9.56 5.00
C VAL A 350 22.91 9.66 4.48
N VAL A 351 23.57 8.52 4.24
CA VAL A 351 24.96 8.50 3.72
C VAL A 351 25.09 9.13 2.35
N MET A 352 24.13 8.88 1.45
CA MET A 352 24.12 9.54 0.13
C MET A 352 23.94 11.05 0.23
N THR A 353 23.04 11.50 1.10
CA THR A 353 22.73 12.93 1.23
C THR A 353 23.76 13.69 2.04
N MET A 354 24.50 13.03 2.93
CA MET A 354 25.67 13.61 3.65
C MET A 354 26.77 14.11 2.71
N LYS A 355 26.89 13.50 1.52
CA LYS A 355 27.90 13.90 0.52
C LYS A 355 27.61 15.25 -0.16
N ALA A 356 26.43 15.81 0.11
CA ALA A 356 26.05 17.12 -0.42
C ALA A 356 26.92 18.24 0.15
N ASP A 357 27.40 19.11 -0.71
CA ASP A 357 28.26 20.24 -0.40
C ASP A 357 27.63 21.54 -0.89
N ILE A 358 26.91 22.23 -0.01
CA ILE A 358 26.13 23.42 -0.35
C ILE A 358 27.03 24.58 -0.75
N SER A 359 28.24 24.73 -0.19
CA SER A 359 29.14 25.81 -0.55
C SER A 359 29.64 25.71 -2.00
N LYS A 360 29.86 24.50 -2.51
CA LYS A 360 30.21 24.32 -3.94
C LYS A 360 29.08 24.74 -4.87
N VAL A 361 27.82 24.62 -4.45
CA VAL A 361 26.67 25.13 -5.23
C VAL A 361 26.75 26.67 -5.35
N LEU A 362 27.08 27.35 -4.26
CA LEU A 362 27.15 28.80 -4.22
C LEU A 362 28.34 29.33 -5.05
N TYR A 363 29.50 28.65 -5.01
CA TYR A 363 30.68 29.04 -5.80
C TYR A 363 30.52 28.78 -7.30
N ALA A 364 29.80 27.75 -7.72
CA ALA A 364 29.57 27.36 -9.11
C ALA A 364 28.19 27.81 -9.64
N PHE A 365 27.66 28.91 -9.14
CA PHE A 365 26.27 29.32 -9.39
C PHE A 365 25.93 29.48 -10.87
N ASP A 366 26.85 30.02 -11.69
CA ASP A 366 26.64 30.26 -13.13
C ASP A 366 26.46 28.93 -13.90
N ASP A 367 27.28 27.93 -13.63
CA ASP A 367 27.15 26.59 -14.25
C ASP A 367 25.89 25.88 -13.78
N ILE A 368 25.54 26.02 -12.51
CA ILE A 368 24.34 25.40 -11.90
C ILE A 368 23.08 26.09 -12.39
N ALA A 369 23.08 27.42 -12.61
CA ALA A 369 21.93 28.14 -13.14
C ALA A 369 21.42 27.54 -14.45
N ILE A 370 22.32 27.09 -15.32
CA ILE A 370 22.00 26.41 -16.58
C ILE A 370 21.32 25.04 -16.28
N ASN A 371 21.86 24.30 -15.32
CA ASN A 371 21.30 22.99 -14.93
C ASN A 371 19.94 23.15 -14.23
N ILE A 372 19.75 24.20 -13.42
CA ILE A 372 18.45 24.56 -12.83
C ILE A 372 17.42 24.80 -13.93
N PHE A 373 17.80 25.60 -14.95
CA PHE A 373 16.90 25.89 -16.06
C PHE A 373 16.57 24.62 -16.88
N LEU A 374 17.57 23.76 -17.13
CA LEU A 374 17.38 22.48 -17.82
C LEU A 374 16.42 21.57 -17.06
N VAL A 375 16.58 21.45 -15.75
CA VAL A 375 15.69 20.65 -14.88
C VAL A 375 14.28 21.22 -14.86
N GLY A 376 14.13 22.52 -14.69
CA GLY A 376 12.83 23.20 -14.76
C GLY A 376 12.13 23.01 -16.11
N PHE A 377 12.88 23.17 -17.21
CA PHE A 377 12.36 22.95 -18.56
C PHE A 377 11.89 21.50 -18.76
N THR A 378 12.72 20.51 -18.42
CA THR A 378 12.37 19.09 -18.57
C THR A 378 11.19 18.68 -17.68
N LEU A 379 11.05 19.26 -16.48
CA LEU A 379 9.89 19.05 -15.60
C LEU A 379 8.60 19.54 -16.25
N VAL A 380 8.60 20.76 -16.80
CA VAL A 380 7.43 21.33 -17.49
C VAL A 380 7.08 20.52 -18.73
N VAL A 381 8.09 20.15 -19.54
CA VAL A 381 7.87 19.32 -20.74
C VAL A 381 7.29 17.96 -20.37
N LYS A 382 7.81 17.29 -19.34
CA LYS A 382 7.27 15.99 -18.88
C LYS A 382 5.84 16.11 -18.39
N TRP A 383 5.55 17.16 -17.62
CA TRP A 383 4.20 17.45 -17.15
C TRP A 383 3.23 17.65 -18.32
N THR A 384 3.58 18.52 -19.28
CA THR A 384 2.73 18.81 -20.45
C THR A 384 2.59 17.61 -21.38
N ALA A 385 3.66 16.82 -21.58
CA ALA A 385 3.63 15.60 -22.39
C ALA A 385 2.73 14.53 -21.76
N THR A 386 2.83 14.32 -20.45
CA THR A 386 1.96 13.37 -19.72
C THR A 386 0.51 13.84 -19.72
N PHE A 387 0.26 15.10 -19.39
CA PHE A 387 -1.08 15.68 -19.41
C PHE A 387 -1.72 15.61 -20.79
N GLY A 388 -1.01 16.04 -21.83
CA GLY A 388 -1.52 16.01 -23.22
C GLY A 388 -1.79 14.60 -23.72
N SER A 389 -0.93 13.62 -23.39
CA SER A 389 -1.17 12.22 -23.75
C SER A 389 -2.40 11.66 -23.04
N CYS A 390 -2.65 11.99 -21.76
CA CYS A 390 -3.84 11.58 -21.03
C CYS A 390 -5.12 12.12 -21.68
N LEU A 391 -5.11 13.38 -22.11
CA LEU A 391 -6.26 13.98 -22.81
C LEU A 391 -6.55 13.31 -24.17
N ILE A 392 -5.52 12.93 -24.93
CA ILE A 392 -5.66 12.18 -26.18
C ILE A 392 -6.39 10.85 -25.94
N PHE A 393 -6.11 10.17 -24.82
CA PHE A 393 -6.77 8.93 -24.43
C PHE A 393 -8.05 9.12 -23.62
N LYS A 394 -8.61 10.36 -23.60
CA LYS A 394 -9.90 10.71 -22.99
C LYS A 394 -9.99 10.44 -21.47
N LEU A 395 -8.90 10.54 -20.76
CA LEU A 395 -8.93 10.52 -19.29
C LEU A 395 -9.55 11.83 -18.76
N PRO A 396 -10.25 11.80 -17.61
CA PRO A 396 -10.79 12.99 -16.97
C PRO A 396 -9.70 14.03 -16.71
N THR A 397 -10.00 15.31 -16.89
CA THR A 397 -9.01 16.40 -16.75
C THR A 397 -8.36 16.45 -15.38
N ASN A 398 -9.13 16.25 -14.30
CA ASN A 398 -8.61 16.24 -12.94
C ASN A 398 -7.63 15.08 -12.71
N GLU A 399 -7.97 13.88 -13.15
CA GLU A 399 -7.11 12.71 -13.04
C GLU A 399 -5.86 12.86 -13.91
N SER A 400 -6.00 13.48 -15.09
CA SER A 400 -4.87 13.76 -15.99
C SER A 400 -3.85 14.72 -15.37
N ILE A 401 -4.32 15.77 -14.67
CA ILE A 401 -3.45 16.71 -13.94
C ILE A 401 -2.71 15.98 -12.82
N ILE A 402 -3.43 15.22 -12.01
CA ILE A 402 -2.85 14.50 -10.87
C ILE A 402 -1.82 13.48 -11.35
N LEU A 403 -2.14 12.71 -12.40
CA LEU A 403 -1.22 11.74 -12.99
C LEU A 403 0.04 12.42 -13.55
N ALA A 404 -0.10 13.56 -14.21
CA ALA A 404 1.05 14.33 -14.71
C ALA A 404 1.96 14.84 -13.56
N ILE A 405 1.38 15.23 -12.42
CA ILE A 405 2.13 15.59 -11.22
C ILE A 405 2.84 14.36 -10.66
N MET A 406 2.15 13.23 -10.50
CA MET A 406 2.72 11.98 -9.97
C MET A 406 3.89 11.48 -10.82
N MET A 407 3.82 11.58 -12.15
CA MET A 407 4.90 11.13 -13.05
C MET A 407 6.19 11.98 -12.92
N ASN A 408 6.13 13.17 -12.33
CA ASN A 408 7.28 14.00 -12.03
C ASN A 408 7.88 13.75 -10.64
N TYR A 409 7.29 12.86 -9.84
CA TYR A 409 7.80 12.51 -8.52
C TYR A 409 9.18 11.84 -8.62
N LYS A 410 10.08 12.23 -7.70
CA LYS A 410 11.44 11.75 -7.59
C LYS A 410 11.67 11.20 -6.19
N GLY A 411 12.47 10.15 -6.08
CA GLY A 411 12.67 9.48 -4.81
C GLY A 411 14.05 8.84 -4.68
N PHE A 412 14.12 7.84 -3.83
CA PHE A 412 15.34 7.19 -3.42
C PHE A 412 16.14 6.58 -4.59
N VAL A 413 15.51 5.92 -5.55
CA VAL A 413 16.22 5.28 -6.68
C VAL A 413 16.83 6.33 -7.61
N ASP A 414 16.19 7.50 -7.75
CA ASP A 414 16.78 8.62 -8.50
C ASP A 414 18.08 9.12 -7.85
N LEU A 415 18.14 9.18 -6.51
CA LEU A 415 19.37 9.49 -5.77
C LEU A 415 20.49 8.49 -6.07
N CYS A 416 20.14 7.18 -6.14
CA CYS A 416 21.12 6.14 -6.48
C CYS A 416 21.73 6.36 -7.87
N PHE A 417 20.94 6.79 -8.85
CA PHE A 417 21.45 7.08 -10.19
C PHE A 417 22.35 8.33 -10.20
N PHE A 418 21.99 9.37 -9.43
CA PHE A 418 22.85 10.55 -9.32
C PHE A 418 24.14 10.26 -8.58
N GLU A 419 24.09 9.48 -7.50
CA GLU A 419 25.27 9.00 -6.77
C GLU A 419 26.18 8.14 -7.64
N GLY A 420 25.60 7.17 -8.38
CA GLY A 420 26.36 6.35 -9.32
C GLY A 420 27.03 7.19 -10.42
N ALA A 421 26.35 8.20 -10.96
CA ALA A 421 26.91 9.11 -11.94
C ALA A 421 28.03 9.98 -11.35
N ALA A 422 27.90 10.43 -10.10
CA ALA A 422 28.93 11.18 -9.40
C ALA A 422 30.17 10.31 -9.11
N ASN A 423 30.00 9.07 -8.67
CA ASN A 423 31.08 8.13 -8.42
C ASN A 423 31.86 7.77 -9.69
N HIS A 424 31.20 7.73 -10.84
CA HIS A 424 31.83 7.56 -12.16
C HIS A 424 32.36 8.86 -12.77
N ARG A 425 32.37 9.96 -12.02
CA ARG A 425 32.83 11.31 -12.46
C ARG A 425 32.08 11.85 -13.69
N ASN A 426 30.85 11.36 -13.93
CA ASN A 426 29.98 11.88 -14.98
C ASN A 426 29.15 13.08 -14.52
N LEU A 427 29.19 13.40 -13.23
CA LEU A 427 28.48 14.50 -12.59
C LEU A 427 29.47 15.31 -11.74
N SER A 428 29.42 16.62 -11.81
CA SER A 428 30.21 17.50 -10.93
C SER A 428 29.63 17.46 -9.52
N GLN A 429 30.44 17.68 -8.50
CA GLN A 429 29.99 17.64 -7.11
C GLN A 429 28.95 18.74 -6.80
N ALA A 430 29.07 19.89 -7.43
CA ALA A 430 28.12 20.98 -7.32
C ALA A 430 26.75 20.60 -7.90
N THR A 431 26.71 19.99 -9.09
CA THR A 431 25.48 19.50 -9.71
C THR A 431 24.88 18.32 -8.93
N HIS A 432 25.71 17.41 -8.41
CA HIS A 432 25.26 16.33 -7.56
C HIS A 432 24.51 16.87 -6.33
N THR A 433 25.09 17.84 -5.62
CA THR A 433 24.44 18.50 -4.49
C THR A 433 23.13 19.19 -4.89
N PHE A 434 23.12 19.90 -6.02
CA PHE A 434 21.91 20.51 -6.55
C PHE A 434 20.81 19.45 -6.80
N MET A 435 21.16 18.28 -7.37
CA MET A 435 20.20 17.21 -7.62
C MET A 435 19.63 16.59 -6.33
N ILE A 436 20.45 16.47 -5.27
CA ILE A 436 19.96 16.04 -3.95
C ILE A 436 18.92 17.03 -3.41
N ILE A 437 19.22 18.34 -3.46
CA ILE A 437 18.28 19.37 -3.01
C ILE A 437 17.00 19.37 -3.85
N TYR A 438 17.12 19.18 -5.17
CA TYR A 438 15.99 19.09 -6.08
C TYR A 438 15.08 17.89 -5.73
N VAL A 439 15.66 16.69 -5.51
CA VAL A 439 14.89 15.49 -5.11
C VAL A 439 14.20 15.73 -3.76
N LEU A 440 14.88 16.36 -2.80
CA LEU A 440 14.30 16.70 -1.50
C LEU A 440 13.06 17.59 -1.64
N LEU A 441 13.17 18.66 -2.46
CA LEU A 441 12.06 19.60 -2.69
C LEU A 441 10.88 18.91 -3.37
N ILE A 442 11.15 18.15 -4.42
CA ILE A 442 10.09 17.42 -5.16
C ILE A 442 9.43 16.36 -4.28
N ALA A 443 10.21 15.60 -3.52
CA ALA A 443 9.69 14.57 -2.61
C ALA A 443 8.87 15.17 -1.45
N GLY A 444 9.16 16.38 -1.02
CA GLY A 444 8.38 17.07 0.02
C GLY A 444 7.08 17.70 -0.50
N VAL A 445 7.12 18.33 -1.68
CA VAL A 445 6.02 19.15 -2.20
C VAL A 445 4.98 18.30 -2.96
N LEU A 446 5.42 17.37 -3.82
CA LEU A 446 4.47 16.66 -4.70
C LEU A 446 3.46 15.75 -3.96
N PRO A 447 3.84 14.95 -2.95
CA PRO A 447 2.86 14.13 -2.22
C PRO A 447 1.78 14.96 -1.52
N THR A 448 2.17 16.07 -0.90
CA THR A 448 1.23 16.99 -0.26
C THR A 448 0.30 17.65 -1.27
N THR A 449 0.82 18.02 -2.45
CA THR A 449 0.01 18.58 -3.55
C THR A 449 -0.98 17.55 -4.09
N VAL A 450 -0.53 16.30 -4.33
CA VAL A 450 -1.42 15.24 -4.79
C VAL A 450 -2.51 14.94 -3.77
N LYS A 451 -2.15 14.88 -2.47
CA LYS A 451 -3.12 14.66 -1.38
C LYS A 451 -4.16 15.78 -1.27
N ALA A 452 -3.78 17.01 -1.57
CA ALA A 452 -4.71 18.14 -1.58
C ALA A 452 -5.66 18.14 -2.79
N LEU A 453 -5.18 17.66 -3.96
CA LEU A 453 -5.96 17.63 -5.19
C LEU A 453 -6.83 16.37 -5.34
N TYR A 454 -6.39 15.25 -4.77
CA TYR A 454 -7.05 13.95 -4.90
C TYR A 454 -7.65 13.51 -3.58
N ASP A 455 -8.98 13.49 -3.52
CA ASP A 455 -9.73 12.90 -2.42
C ASP A 455 -10.30 11.54 -2.85
N PRO A 456 -9.72 10.41 -2.38
CA PRO A 456 -10.21 9.08 -2.73
C PRO A 456 -11.63 8.82 -2.20
N LYS A 457 -12.07 9.52 -1.16
CA LYS A 457 -13.42 9.39 -0.58
C LYS A 457 -14.49 9.87 -1.54
N ARG A 458 -14.20 10.87 -2.37
CA ARG A 458 -15.15 11.48 -3.31
C ARG A 458 -15.75 10.47 -4.30
N LYS A 459 -15.03 9.39 -4.62
CA LYS A 459 -15.51 8.33 -5.51
C LYS A 459 -16.61 7.48 -4.86
N TYR A 460 -16.55 7.32 -3.54
CA TYR A 460 -17.48 6.48 -2.78
C TYR A 460 -18.73 7.26 -2.31
N ILE A 461 -18.68 8.58 -2.32
CA ILE A 461 -19.83 9.44 -2.04
C ILE A 461 -20.82 9.30 -3.20
N GLY A 462 -21.72 8.32 -3.07
CA GLY A 462 -22.74 8.09 -4.11
C GLY A 462 -23.87 9.11 -3.98
N TYR A 463 -24.17 9.80 -5.08
CA TYR A 463 -25.39 10.60 -5.21
C TYR A 463 -26.65 9.71 -5.27
N VAL A 464 -26.49 8.40 -5.37
CA VAL A 464 -27.58 7.42 -5.46
C VAL A 464 -27.68 6.68 -4.12
N LYS A 465 -28.85 6.68 -3.52
CA LYS A 465 -29.16 5.88 -2.34
C LYS A 465 -29.10 4.39 -2.70
N ARG A 466 -28.22 3.66 -2.02
CA ARG A 466 -27.99 2.22 -2.21
C ARG A 466 -28.17 1.50 -0.88
N ASP A 467 -29.35 1.61 -0.33
CA ASP A 467 -29.78 0.97 0.91
C ASP A 467 -30.93 0.00 0.63
N ILE A 468 -31.24 -0.86 1.58
CA ILE A 468 -32.31 -1.85 1.48
C ILE A 468 -33.67 -1.15 1.61
N MET A 469 -33.76 -0.13 2.45
CA MET A 469 -35.01 0.61 2.72
C MET A 469 -35.60 1.27 1.46
N HIS A 470 -34.75 1.76 0.55
CA HIS A 470 -35.16 2.44 -0.69
C HIS A 470 -35.12 1.53 -1.94
N LEU A 471 -34.94 0.22 -1.75
CA LEU A 471 -35.04 -0.74 -2.85
C LEU A 471 -36.45 -0.72 -3.46
N LYS A 472 -36.51 -0.71 -4.80
CA LYS A 472 -37.79 -0.80 -5.51
C LYS A 472 -38.43 -2.17 -5.24
N PRO A 473 -39.76 -2.25 -5.11
CA PRO A 473 -40.45 -3.54 -5.05
C PRO A 473 -40.04 -4.40 -6.26
N ASN A 474 -39.79 -5.67 -6.04
CA ASN A 474 -39.38 -6.65 -7.05
C ASN A 474 -37.99 -6.44 -7.68
N SER A 475 -37.14 -5.58 -7.11
CA SER A 475 -35.74 -5.48 -7.51
C SER A 475 -34.86 -6.54 -6.82
N ASP A 476 -33.77 -6.93 -7.48
CA ASP A 476 -32.81 -7.89 -6.91
C ASP A 476 -32.10 -7.33 -5.68
N LEU A 477 -32.01 -8.12 -4.62
CA LEU A 477 -31.19 -7.79 -3.46
C LEU A 477 -29.75 -8.21 -3.73
N LYS A 478 -28.87 -7.21 -3.90
CA LYS A 478 -27.46 -7.43 -4.19
C LYS A 478 -26.63 -7.33 -2.93
N ILE A 479 -26.02 -8.43 -2.53
CA ILE A 479 -25.24 -8.54 -1.28
C ILE A 479 -23.78 -8.84 -1.64
N LEU A 480 -22.85 -8.07 -1.06
CA LEU A 480 -21.42 -8.38 -1.08
C LEU A 480 -21.03 -8.98 0.27
N THR A 481 -20.52 -10.22 0.29
CA THR A 481 -20.03 -10.86 1.50
C THR A 481 -18.52 -10.94 1.51
N CYS A 482 -17.91 -10.48 2.60
CA CYS A 482 -16.45 -10.50 2.79
C CYS A 482 -16.04 -11.69 3.64
N LEU A 483 -14.98 -12.39 3.20
CA LEU A 483 -14.45 -13.59 3.85
C LEU A 483 -12.95 -13.39 4.06
N HIS A 484 -12.51 -13.42 5.33
CA HIS A 484 -11.08 -13.32 5.65
C HIS A 484 -10.48 -14.69 6.01
N LYS A 485 -11.27 -15.53 6.67
CA LYS A 485 -10.86 -16.86 7.17
C LYS A 485 -11.94 -17.90 6.85
N PRO A 486 -11.59 -19.18 6.75
CA PRO A 486 -12.58 -20.23 6.51
C PRO A 486 -13.65 -20.33 7.60
N ASP A 487 -13.30 -20.01 8.84
CA ASP A 487 -14.21 -20.04 9.98
C ASP A 487 -15.42 -19.11 9.79
N ASN A 488 -15.25 -18.05 8.99
CA ASN A 488 -16.30 -17.06 8.72
C ASN A 488 -17.36 -17.55 7.72
N ILE A 489 -17.10 -18.65 7.02
CA ILE A 489 -18.00 -19.16 5.95
C ILE A 489 -19.31 -19.64 6.54
N SER A 490 -19.27 -20.38 7.66
CA SER A 490 -20.45 -20.98 8.28
C SER A 490 -21.48 -19.94 8.70
N GLY A 491 -21.05 -18.86 9.35
CA GLY A 491 -21.92 -17.77 9.79
C GLY A 491 -22.54 -17.01 8.63
N VAL A 492 -21.72 -16.67 7.62
CA VAL A 492 -22.18 -15.97 6.42
C VAL A 492 -23.20 -16.83 5.65
N LEU A 493 -22.93 -18.12 5.43
CA LEU A 493 -23.87 -19.02 4.75
C LEU A 493 -25.17 -19.19 5.51
N SER A 494 -25.10 -19.31 6.86
CA SER A 494 -26.28 -19.36 7.69
C SER A 494 -27.17 -18.14 7.53
N LEU A 495 -26.55 -16.94 7.47
CA LEU A 495 -27.27 -15.71 7.23
C LEU A 495 -27.87 -15.66 5.81
N LEU A 496 -27.11 -16.06 4.79
CA LEU A 496 -27.59 -16.12 3.40
C LEU A 496 -28.73 -17.12 3.21
N GLN A 497 -28.72 -18.27 3.92
CA GLN A 497 -29.83 -19.23 3.92
C GLN A 497 -31.13 -18.67 4.53
N LEU A 498 -31.03 -17.76 5.51
CA LEU A 498 -32.21 -17.07 6.05
C LEU A 498 -32.78 -16.03 5.06
N LEU A 499 -31.91 -15.44 4.23
CA LEU A 499 -32.31 -14.48 3.20
C LEU A 499 -32.84 -15.18 1.94
N SER A 500 -32.28 -16.35 1.57
CA SER A 500 -32.67 -17.11 0.40
C SER A 500 -33.94 -17.95 0.68
N PHE A 501 -34.89 -17.87 -0.21
CA PHE A 501 -36.11 -18.67 -0.12
C PHE A 501 -36.56 -19.15 -1.49
N THR A 502 -36.79 -20.43 -1.64
CA THR A 502 -37.47 -21.04 -2.80
C THR A 502 -38.93 -21.21 -2.47
N PRO A 503 -39.85 -20.46 -3.09
CA PRO A 503 -41.25 -20.71 -2.89
C PRO A 503 -41.66 -22.07 -3.52
N ASP A 504 -42.26 -22.94 -2.73
CA ASP A 504 -42.96 -24.12 -3.23
C ASP A 504 -44.23 -23.65 -3.96
N GLY A 505 -44.22 -23.53 -5.28
CA GLY A 505 -45.40 -23.24 -6.10
C GLY A 505 -45.26 -22.14 -7.15
N GLU A 506 -46.02 -22.30 -8.24
CA GLU A 506 -45.98 -21.52 -9.47
C GLU A 506 -46.40 -20.03 -9.39
N SER A 507 -46.70 -19.48 -8.22
CA SER A 507 -47.43 -18.19 -8.11
C SER A 507 -46.54 -16.95 -7.89
N ASN A 508 -45.21 -17.03 -8.02
CA ASN A 508 -44.35 -15.87 -7.71
C ASN A 508 -43.23 -15.62 -8.75
N LYS A 509 -43.59 -15.33 -10.01
CA LYS A 509 -42.68 -14.84 -11.05
C LYS A 509 -42.19 -13.39 -10.82
N ASP A 510 -42.78 -12.66 -9.87
CA ASP A 510 -42.54 -11.22 -9.66
C ASP A 510 -41.64 -10.89 -8.46
N ARG A 511 -40.81 -11.83 -7.95
CA ARG A 511 -39.90 -11.54 -6.83
C ARG A 511 -38.47 -11.40 -7.30
N GLY A 512 -37.75 -10.42 -6.72
CA GLY A 512 -36.35 -10.17 -7.01
C GLY A 512 -35.46 -11.35 -6.57
N VAL A 513 -34.43 -11.63 -7.33
CA VAL A 513 -33.41 -12.64 -7.07
C VAL A 513 -32.38 -12.08 -6.08
N ILE A 514 -31.76 -12.94 -5.24
CA ILE A 514 -30.63 -12.53 -4.41
C ILE A 514 -29.33 -12.75 -5.19
N ALA A 515 -28.65 -11.66 -5.50
CA ALA A 515 -27.34 -11.72 -6.14
C ALA A 515 -26.24 -11.57 -5.07
N VAL A 516 -25.56 -12.68 -4.78
CA VAL A 516 -24.47 -12.73 -3.81
C VAL A 516 -23.13 -12.62 -4.52
N THR A 517 -22.34 -11.63 -4.14
CA THR A 517 -20.92 -11.52 -4.52
C THR A 517 -20.07 -11.92 -3.32
N ALA A 518 -19.39 -13.06 -3.39
CA ALA A 518 -18.50 -13.51 -2.32
C ALA A 518 -17.08 -13.04 -2.62
N LEU A 519 -16.52 -12.23 -1.73
CA LEU A 519 -15.17 -11.68 -1.82
C LEU A 519 -14.27 -12.31 -0.75
N HIS A 520 -13.30 -13.09 -1.18
CA HIS A 520 -12.23 -13.59 -0.31
C HIS A 520 -11.08 -12.59 -0.26
N LEU A 521 -10.78 -12.07 0.92
CA LEU A 521 -9.74 -11.10 1.18
C LEU A 521 -8.49 -11.81 1.72
N VAL A 522 -7.39 -11.68 0.99
CA VAL A 522 -6.10 -12.29 1.33
C VAL A 522 -5.06 -11.19 1.49
N LYS A 523 -4.25 -11.28 2.54
CA LYS A 523 -3.12 -10.38 2.72
C LYS A 523 -2.15 -10.48 1.56
N LEU A 524 -1.84 -9.36 0.93
CA LEU A 524 -0.83 -9.26 -0.11
C LEU A 524 0.56 -9.49 0.51
N ALA A 525 1.28 -10.49 0.02
CA ALA A 525 2.64 -10.79 0.43
C ALA A 525 3.49 -11.14 -0.79
N GLY A 526 4.70 -10.59 -0.88
CA GLY A 526 5.64 -10.86 -1.97
C GLY A 526 5.31 -10.19 -3.31
N SER A 527 4.35 -9.28 -3.35
CA SER A 527 4.00 -8.50 -4.54
C SER A 527 3.63 -7.06 -4.15
N SER A 528 3.96 -6.11 -5.00
CA SER A 528 3.57 -4.70 -4.81
C SER A 528 2.29 -4.32 -5.55
N PHE A 529 1.61 -5.26 -6.17
CA PHE A 529 0.42 -4.97 -6.98
C PHE A 529 -0.80 -5.68 -6.42
N PRO A 530 -1.84 -4.96 -5.98
CA PRO A 530 -3.10 -5.57 -5.57
C PRO A 530 -3.77 -6.23 -6.77
N ILE A 531 -4.30 -7.42 -6.58
CA ILE A 531 -4.92 -8.22 -7.64
C ILE A 531 -6.32 -8.62 -7.20
N LEU A 532 -7.31 -8.34 -8.06
CA LEU A 532 -8.66 -8.85 -7.93
C LEU A 532 -8.87 -9.93 -9.00
N ILE A 533 -9.11 -11.15 -8.58
CA ILE A 533 -9.29 -12.32 -9.47
C ILE A 533 -10.76 -12.73 -9.45
N PRO A 534 -11.49 -12.58 -10.58
CA PRO A 534 -12.80 -13.17 -10.73
C PRO A 534 -12.65 -14.68 -11.00
N HIS A 535 -13.42 -15.50 -10.28
CA HIS A 535 -13.46 -16.94 -10.49
C HIS A 535 -14.71 -17.31 -11.30
N ASP A 536 -14.56 -17.32 -12.62
CA ASP A 536 -15.62 -17.76 -13.53
C ASP A 536 -15.54 -19.28 -13.74
N LYS A 537 -16.68 -19.97 -13.83
CA LYS A 537 -16.80 -21.43 -14.06
C LYS A 537 -16.10 -21.92 -15.34
N ARG A 538 -15.73 -20.99 -16.24
CA ARG A 538 -15.10 -21.31 -17.54
C ARG A 538 -13.58 -21.22 -17.53
N THR A 539 -12.96 -20.63 -16.53
CA THR A 539 -11.50 -20.53 -16.43
C THR A 539 -10.96 -21.84 -15.86
N LYS A 540 -10.12 -22.53 -16.64
CA LYS A 540 -9.39 -23.73 -16.17
C LYS A 540 -8.65 -23.34 -14.88
N PRO A 541 -8.72 -24.16 -13.82
CA PRO A 541 -7.99 -23.88 -12.60
C PRO A 541 -6.50 -23.75 -12.96
N GLN A 542 -5.94 -22.55 -12.77
CA GLN A 542 -4.50 -22.37 -12.88
C GLN A 542 -3.86 -23.21 -11.77
N LEU A 543 -2.81 -23.91 -12.10
CA LEU A 543 -2.18 -25.04 -11.39
C LEU A 543 -1.76 -24.81 -9.92
N HIS A 544 -1.98 -23.63 -9.35
CA HIS A 544 -1.59 -23.24 -7.99
C HIS A 544 -2.72 -22.52 -7.24
N GLN A 545 -3.97 -22.94 -7.42
CA GLN A 545 -5.05 -22.44 -6.56
C GLN A 545 -4.96 -23.11 -5.20
N ASN A 546 -4.74 -22.28 -4.20
CA ASN A 546 -4.75 -22.65 -2.79
C ASN A 546 -5.95 -23.56 -2.50
N THR A 547 -5.75 -24.72 -1.90
CA THR A 547 -6.80 -25.71 -1.53
C THR A 547 -7.96 -25.03 -0.79
N TYR A 548 -7.68 -23.98 -0.04
CA TYR A 548 -8.63 -23.15 0.66
C TYR A 548 -9.63 -22.44 -0.25
N ILE A 549 -9.14 -21.80 -1.31
CA ILE A 549 -9.99 -21.07 -2.28
C ILE A 549 -10.92 -22.04 -2.99
N GLN A 550 -10.41 -23.23 -3.33
CA GLN A 550 -11.22 -24.29 -3.95
C GLN A 550 -12.33 -24.76 -3.02
N THR A 551 -12.04 -24.96 -1.74
CA THR A 551 -13.02 -25.35 -0.75
C THR A 551 -14.10 -24.28 -0.59
N MET A 552 -13.74 -23.01 -0.49
CA MET A 552 -14.71 -21.91 -0.43
C MET A 552 -15.60 -21.86 -1.69
N MET A 553 -14.99 -21.97 -2.87
CA MET A 553 -15.74 -22.00 -4.13
C MET A 553 -16.73 -23.17 -4.19
N LEU A 554 -16.32 -24.37 -3.75
CA LEU A 554 -17.19 -25.55 -3.69
C LEU A 554 -18.38 -25.30 -2.77
N VAL A 555 -18.18 -24.80 -1.56
CA VAL A 555 -19.25 -24.54 -0.58
C VAL A 555 -20.24 -23.50 -1.12
N PHE A 556 -19.77 -22.41 -1.74
CA PHE A 556 -20.66 -21.41 -2.36
C PHE A 556 -21.35 -21.92 -3.63
N SER A 557 -20.72 -22.83 -4.38
CA SER A 557 -21.36 -23.48 -5.52
C SER A 557 -22.46 -24.46 -5.09
N GLU A 558 -22.25 -25.19 -3.99
CA GLU A 558 -23.27 -26.07 -3.39
C GLU A 558 -24.48 -25.25 -2.89
N PHE A 559 -24.22 -24.15 -2.17
CA PHE A 559 -25.25 -23.20 -1.77
C PHE A 559 -26.06 -22.65 -2.97
N GLN A 560 -25.39 -22.32 -4.07
CA GLN A 560 -26.08 -21.89 -5.30
C GLN A 560 -26.91 -23.00 -5.92
N GLN A 561 -26.45 -24.26 -5.90
CA GLN A 561 -27.21 -25.39 -6.43
C GLN A 561 -28.45 -25.67 -5.61
N GLU A 562 -28.36 -25.63 -4.27
CA GLU A 562 -29.49 -25.80 -3.37
C GLU A 562 -30.55 -24.69 -3.54
N ASN A 563 -30.15 -23.46 -3.89
CA ASN A 563 -31.04 -22.31 -4.00
C ASN A 563 -31.06 -21.74 -5.45
N SER A 564 -30.95 -22.59 -6.45
CA SER A 564 -30.79 -22.20 -7.86
C SER A 564 -31.90 -21.33 -8.44
N ALA A 565 -33.13 -21.44 -7.90
CA ALA A 565 -34.28 -20.65 -8.34
C ALA A 565 -34.28 -19.19 -7.82
N SER A 566 -33.62 -18.91 -6.69
CA SER A 566 -33.68 -17.61 -6.00
C SER A 566 -32.34 -16.92 -5.81
N THR A 567 -31.20 -17.59 -6.12
CA THR A 567 -29.88 -17.06 -5.77
C THR A 567 -28.87 -17.23 -6.91
N THR A 568 -28.12 -16.15 -7.20
CA THR A 568 -26.94 -16.17 -8.08
C THR A 568 -25.71 -15.84 -7.27
N VAL A 569 -24.61 -16.60 -7.45
CA VAL A 569 -23.36 -16.38 -6.71
C VAL A 569 -22.22 -16.12 -7.68
N SER A 570 -21.47 -15.04 -7.45
CA SER A 570 -20.19 -14.75 -8.11
C SER A 570 -19.08 -14.72 -7.04
N PHE A 571 -17.94 -15.32 -7.33
CA PHE A 571 -16.84 -15.45 -6.39
C PHE A 571 -15.60 -14.68 -6.88
N PHE A 572 -15.01 -13.89 -5.98
CA PHE A 572 -13.81 -13.08 -6.22
C PHE A 572 -12.78 -13.33 -5.13
N THR A 573 -11.50 -13.24 -5.48
CA THR A 573 -10.40 -13.18 -4.51
C THR A 573 -9.62 -11.90 -4.71
N ALA A 574 -9.48 -11.10 -3.66
CA ALA A 574 -8.65 -9.90 -3.65
C ALA A 574 -7.39 -10.14 -2.81
N TYR A 575 -6.25 -9.90 -3.41
CA TYR A 575 -4.96 -9.83 -2.72
C TYR A 575 -4.65 -8.36 -2.47
N SER A 576 -4.76 -7.92 -1.22
CA SER A 576 -4.59 -6.52 -0.81
C SER A 576 -3.74 -6.39 0.43
N GLN A 577 -3.14 -5.21 0.60
CA GLN A 577 -2.53 -4.82 1.87
C GLN A 577 -3.63 -4.60 2.92
N GLU A 578 -3.35 -4.95 4.19
CA GLU A 578 -4.33 -4.92 5.28
C GLU A 578 -5.04 -3.56 5.42
N ASP A 579 -4.29 -2.46 5.33
CA ASP A 579 -4.82 -1.09 5.45
C ASP A 579 -5.67 -0.61 4.26
N LEU A 580 -5.75 -1.39 3.18
CA LEU A 580 -6.39 -1.02 1.92
C LEU A 580 -7.49 -1.99 1.48
N MET A 581 -7.78 -3.01 2.29
CA MET A 581 -8.84 -3.99 2.01
C MET A 581 -10.22 -3.34 1.92
N ASP A 582 -10.47 -2.28 2.71
CA ASP A 582 -11.70 -1.49 2.67
C ASP A 582 -11.94 -0.85 1.29
N HIS A 583 -10.89 -0.41 0.60
CA HIS A 583 -10.98 0.14 -0.75
C HIS A 583 -11.40 -0.91 -1.79
N ASP A 584 -10.90 -2.14 -1.70
CA ASP A 584 -11.30 -3.21 -2.62
C ASP A 584 -12.75 -3.61 -2.39
N ILE A 585 -13.18 -3.70 -1.14
CA ILE A 585 -14.58 -3.95 -0.79
C ILE A 585 -15.47 -2.85 -1.38
N CYS A 586 -15.14 -1.57 -1.17
CA CYS A 586 -15.91 -0.43 -1.67
C CYS A 586 -15.94 -0.37 -3.21
N ASN A 587 -14.81 -0.63 -3.89
CA ASN A 587 -14.74 -0.66 -5.35
C ASN A 587 -15.63 -1.77 -5.92
N LEU A 588 -15.51 -3.00 -5.39
CA LEU A 588 -16.31 -4.11 -5.85
C LEU A 588 -17.82 -3.90 -5.57
N ALA A 589 -18.14 -3.26 -4.44
CA ALA A 589 -19.52 -2.88 -4.10
C ALA A 589 -20.10 -1.87 -5.09
N LEU A 590 -19.28 -0.91 -5.57
CA LEU A 590 -19.67 0.05 -6.60
C LEU A 590 -19.88 -0.62 -7.95
N ASP A 591 -18.95 -1.48 -8.38
CA ASP A 591 -18.98 -2.15 -9.69
C ASP A 591 -20.18 -3.10 -9.82
N HIS A 592 -20.52 -3.82 -8.76
CA HIS A 592 -21.68 -4.73 -8.72
C HIS A 592 -22.98 -4.06 -8.29
N HIS A 593 -22.96 -2.75 -7.99
CA HIS A 593 -24.15 -2.00 -7.52
C HIS A 593 -24.81 -2.68 -6.32
N THR A 594 -24.03 -3.05 -5.31
CA THR A 594 -24.52 -3.74 -4.13
C THR A 594 -25.39 -2.84 -3.24
N SER A 595 -26.40 -3.42 -2.62
CA SER A 595 -27.28 -2.74 -1.65
C SER A 595 -26.77 -2.91 -0.22
N MET A 596 -26.07 -4.00 0.07
CA MET A 596 -25.54 -4.30 1.39
C MET A 596 -24.22 -5.03 1.32
N ILE A 597 -23.27 -4.63 2.19
CA ILE A 597 -22.01 -5.34 2.43
C ILE A 597 -22.13 -6.08 3.75
N ILE A 598 -21.80 -7.39 3.80
CA ILE A 598 -21.73 -8.18 5.01
C ILE A 598 -20.28 -8.51 5.30
N VAL A 599 -19.80 -8.10 6.48
CA VAL A 599 -18.44 -8.38 6.95
C VAL A 599 -18.49 -9.16 8.27
N PRO A 600 -17.54 -10.08 8.51
CA PRO A 600 -17.43 -10.74 9.80
C PRO A 600 -16.88 -9.76 10.85
N SER A 601 -17.31 -9.92 12.11
CA SER A 601 -16.67 -9.18 13.21
C SER A 601 -15.24 -9.67 13.43
N GLY A 602 -14.38 -8.81 13.98
CA GLY A 602 -13.00 -9.17 14.33
C GLY A 602 -12.91 -10.10 15.56
N ARG A 603 -14.03 -10.46 16.19
CA ARG A 603 -14.08 -11.31 17.39
C ARG A 603 -14.23 -12.77 17.02
N LYS A 604 -13.33 -13.61 17.54
CA LYS A 604 -13.33 -15.06 17.30
C LYS A 604 -13.86 -15.80 18.51
N TRP A 605 -14.75 -16.76 18.26
CA TRP A 605 -15.38 -17.60 19.26
C TRP A 605 -14.99 -19.07 19.04
N SER A 606 -14.73 -19.79 20.14
CA SER A 606 -14.55 -21.23 20.13
C SER A 606 -15.86 -21.94 19.78
N PRO A 607 -15.82 -23.18 19.26
CA PRO A 607 -17.01 -24.01 19.05
C PRO A 607 -17.90 -24.14 20.29
N ASP A 608 -17.33 -24.02 21.48
CA ASP A 608 -18.06 -24.06 22.77
C ASP A 608 -18.74 -22.71 23.12
N GLY A 609 -18.56 -21.67 22.27
CA GLY A 609 -19.12 -20.35 22.49
C GLY A 609 -18.29 -19.45 23.43
N LEU A 610 -17.07 -19.87 23.77
CA LEU A 610 -16.14 -19.08 24.60
C LEU A 610 -15.34 -18.14 23.73
N TYR A 611 -14.99 -16.98 24.31
CA TYR A 611 -14.09 -16.00 23.65
C TYR A 611 -12.70 -16.60 23.45
N GLU A 612 -12.14 -16.47 22.24
CA GLU A 612 -10.81 -16.97 21.88
C GLU A 612 -9.81 -15.82 21.67
N SER A 613 -10.10 -14.91 20.76
CA SER A 613 -9.22 -13.79 20.42
C SER A 613 -9.95 -12.69 19.63
N ASP A 614 -9.36 -11.49 19.60
CA ASP A 614 -9.76 -10.40 18.71
C ASP A 614 -8.74 -10.25 17.59
N ASP A 615 -9.23 -10.05 16.35
CA ASP A 615 -8.41 -9.77 15.16
C ASP A 615 -8.45 -8.27 14.85
N ASN A 616 -7.37 -7.59 15.22
CA ASN A 616 -7.27 -6.13 15.09
C ASN A 616 -7.28 -5.67 13.63
N VAL A 617 -6.82 -6.51 12.69
CA VAL A 617 -6.81 -6.18 11.26
C VAL A 617 -8.25 -6.11 10.74
N ILE A 618 -9.04 -7.14 11.01
CA ILE A 618 -10.47 -7.18 10.60
C ILE A 618 -11.23 -6.01 11.24
N ARG A 619 -10.96 -5.69 12.51
CA ARG A 619 -11.58 -4.57 13.22
C ARG A 619 -11.25 -3.23 12.57
N SER A 620 -9.98 -3.02 12.20
CA SER A 620 -9.52 -1.80 11.50
C SER A 620 -10.19 -1.66 10.13
N VAL A 621 -10.26 -2.74 9.36
CA VAL A 621 -10.94 -2.77 8.05
C VAL A 621 -12.44 -2.46 8.21
N ASN A 622 -13.11 -3.08 9.19
CA ASN A 622 -14.53 -2.83 9.45
C ASN A 622 -14.79 -1.38 9.86
N ALA A 623 -13.96 -0.79 10.72
CA ALA A 623 -14.08 0.61 11.13
C ALA A 623 -13.93 1.55 9.92
N SER A 624 -12.94 1.34 9.06
CA SER A 624 -12.73 2.13 7.84
C SER A 624 -13.88 1.95 6.84
N LEU A 625 -14.40 0.73 6.71
CA LEU A 625 -15.53 0.42 5.84
C LEU A 625 -16.81 1.12 6.29
N LEU A 626 -17.12 1.10 7.58
CA LEU A 626 -18.29 1.76 8.15
C LEU A 626 -18.29 3.28 7.92
N ASP A 627 -17.12 3.89 7.78
CA ASP A 627 -16.98 5.32 7.50
C ASP A 627 -17.04 5.68 6.00
N ARG A 628 -16.86 4.71 5.10
CA ARG A 628 -16.65 4.99 3.66
C ARG A 628 -17.56 4.20 2.72
N ALA A 629 -18.31 3.23 3.23
CA ALA A 629 -19.06 2.32 2.37
C ALA A 629 -20.08 3.04 1.48
N PRO A 630 -20.15 2.67 0.18
CA PRO A 630 -21.09 3.27 -0.77
C PRO A 630 -22.52 2.74 -0.64
N CYS A 631 -22.79 1.81 0.27
CA CYS A 631 -24.07 1.18 0.54
C CYS A 631 -24.19 0.80 2.01
N SER A 632 -25.28 0.18 2.42
CA SER A 632 -25.47 -0.29 3.79
C SER A 632 -24.47 -1.37 4.18
N VAL A 633 -24.05 -1.39 5.45
CA VAL A 633 -23.07 -2.36 5.98
C VAL A 633 -23.66 -3.15 7.12
N GLY A 634 -23.47 -4.47 7.09
CA GLY A 634 -23.80 -5.38 8.18
C GLY A 634 -22.54 -6.04 8.73
N VAL A 635 -22.31 -5.89 10.04
CA VAL A 635 -21.22 -6.57 10.75
C VAL A 635 -21.80 -7.79 11.47
N LEU A 636 -21.39 -8.98 11.05
CA LEU A 636 -21.86 -10.25 11.59
C LEU A 636 -20.91 -10.76 12.67
N ASN A 637 -21.41 -10.87 13.91
CA ASN A 637 -20.74 -11.57 15.01
C ASN A 637 -21.40 -12.93 15.21
N ASP A 638 -20.79 -13.99 14.63
CA ASP A 638 -21.34 -15.33 14.68
C ASP A 638 -20.84 -16.10 15.90
N ARG A 639 -21.78 -16.52 16.75
CA ARG A 639 -21.56 -17.40 17.91
C ARG A 639 -22.20 -18.80 17.74
N SER A 640 -22.95 -18.99 16.64
CA SER A 640 -23.67 -20.20 16.41
C SER A 640 -22.78 -21.29 15.82
N TYR A 641 -22.29 -22.22 16.68
CA TYR A 641 -21.85 -23.52 16.18
C TYR A 641 -23.11 -24.35 15.92
N ARG A 642 -23.69 -24.25 14.71
CA ARG A 642 -24.84 -25.07 14.33
C ARG A 642 -24.42 -26.51 14.22
N THR A 643 -24.77 -27.29 15.23
CA THR A 643 -24.92 -28.76 15.08
C THR A 643 -25.93 -29.02 13.96
N LYS A 644 -25.57 -29.86 12.99
CA LYS A 644 -26.38 -30.29 11.82
C LYS A 644 -27.85 -30.64 12.13
N LYS A 645 -28.22 -30.72 13.39
CA LYS A 645 -29.55 -31.10 13.91
C LYS A 645 -30.65 -30.03 13.79
N LYS A 646 -30.30 -28.74 13.55
CA LYS A 646 -31.29 -27.63 13.43
C LYS A 646 -31.54 -27.11 12.00
N ILE A 647 -31.01 -27.78 10.96
CA ILE A 647 -31.18 -27.34 9.56
C ILE A 647 -32.66 -27.36 9.11
N ASN A 648 -33.53 -28.12 9.77
CA ASN A 648 -34.97 -28.27 9.44
C ASN A 648 -35.94 -27.60 10.43
N GLY A 649 -35.47 -26.80 11.40
CA GLY A 649 -36.31 -26.13 12.40
C GLY A 649 -36.61 -24.67 12.10
N THR A 650 -37.62 -24.09 12.75
CA THR A 650 -37.86 -22.64 12.76
C THR A 650 -36.71 -21.91 13.44
N VAL A 651 -36.27 -20.77 12.85
CA VAL A 651 -35.19 -19.89 13.36
C VAL A 651 -35.84 -18.64 13.95
N ASN A 652 -35.56 -18.37 15.23
CA ASN A 652 -36.07 -17.20 15.91
C ASN A 652 -35.16 -15.99 15.67
N VAL A 653 -35.68 -14.99 14.97
CA VAL A 653 -34.93 -13.73 14.66
C VAL A 653 -35.56 -12.61 15.49
N GLY A 654 -34.74 -11.97 16.33
CA GLY A 654 -35.09 -10.78 17.10
C GLY A 654 -34.53 -9.49 16.49
N VAL A 655 -35.34 -8.43 16.45
CA VAL A 655 -34.89 -7.11 16.08
C VAL A 655 -35.07 -6.15 17.25
N ILE A 656 -34.02 -5.48 17.69
CA ILE A 656 -34.16 -4.41 18.69
C ILE A 656 -34.29 -3.10 17.90
N PHE A 657 -35.33 -2.35 18.20
CA PHE A 657 -35.62 -1.06 17.61
C PHE A 657 -35.66 0.04 18.69
N ILE A 658 -34.77 1.02 18.58
CA ILE A 658 -34.73 2.17 19.45
C ILE A 658 -35.23 3.40 18.68
N GLY A 659 -34.81 3.52 17.43
CA GLY A 659 -35.12 4.60 16.49
C GLY A 659 -33.92 5.03 15.66
N GLY A 660 -34.20 5.75 14.59
CA GLY A 660 -33.17 6.28 13.68
C GLY A 660 -32.93 5.45 12.42
N LYS A 661 -32.05 5.97 11.55
CA LYS A 661 -31.85 5.42 10.21
C LYS A 661 -31.31 3.97 10.18
N ASP A 662 -30.43 3.63 11.10
CA ASP A 662 -29.79 2.30 11.15
C ASP A 662 -30.78 1.22 11.60
N ASP A 663 -31.68 1.54 12.54
CA ASP A 663 -32.71 0.63 12.99
C ASP A 663 -33.80 0.43 11.91
N ARG A 664 -34.13 1.48 11.14
CA ARG A 664 -35.03 1.37 9.99
C ARG A 664 -34.46 0.43 8.91
N GLU A 665 -33.16 0.51 8.67
CA GLU A 665 -32.47 -0.39 7.75
C GLU A 665 -32.45 -1.82 8.27
N ALA A 666 -32.24 -2.02 9.57
CA ALA A 666 -32.30 -3.33 10.23
C ALA A 666 -33.70 -3.97 10.09
N ILE A 667 -34.78 -3.19 10.27
CA ILE A 667 -36.14 -3.65 10.01
C ILE A 667 -36.34 -4.02 8.53
N SER A 668 -35.86 -3.21 7.61
CA SER A 668 -36.00 -3.50 6.17
C SER A 668 -35.33 -4.81 5.78
N LEU A 669 -34.17 -5.11 6.36
CA LEU A 669 -33.49 -6.40 6.21
C LEU A 669 -34.28 -7.55 6.84
N ALA A 670 -34.80 -7.34 8.05
CA ALA A 670 -35.63 -8.35 8.73
C ALA A 670 -36.95 -8.64 7.98
N LYS A 671 -37.54 -7.61 7.38
CA LYS A 671 -38.71 -7.74 6.50
C LYS A 671 -38.41 -8.64 5.29
N TRP A 672 -37.20 -8.52 4.74
CA TRP A 672 -36.73 -9.40 3.67
C TRP A 672 -36.55 -10.85 4.16
N MET A 673 -35.92 -11.08 5.32
CA MET A 673 -35.73 -12.41 5.91
C MET A 673 -37.06 -13.08 6.24
N ARG A 674 -38.09 -12.32 6.65
CA ARG A 674 -39.40 -12.86 6.99
C ARG A 674 -40.14 -13.51 5.82
N GLN A 675 -39.73 -13.22 4.58
CA GLN A 675 -40.28 -13.92 3.41
C GLN A 675 -39.96 -15.43 3.44
N ASN A 676 -38.96 -15.85 4.19
CA ASN A 676 -38.65 -17.25 4.45
C ASN A 676 -39.57 -17.80 5.53
N PRO A 677 -40.40 -18.84 5.26
CA PRO A 677 -41.38 -19.40 6.22
C PRO A 677 -40.73 -20.03 7.46
N ARG A 678 -39.41 -20.35 7.38
CA ARG A 678 -38.64 -20.87 8.51
C ARG A 678 -38.24 -19.78 9.51
N VAL A 679 -38.47 -18.50 9.21
CA VAL A 679 -38.11 -17.39 10.08
C VAL A 679 -39.30 -16.96 10.92
N SER A 680 -39.14 -17.03 12.24
CA SER A 680 -40.05 -16.40 13.20
C SER A 680 -39.45 -15.06 13.60
N LEU A 681 -40.13 -13.96 13.28
CA LEU A 681 -39.61 -12.59 13.47
C LEU A 681 -40.27 -11.94 14.69
N THR A 682 -39.44 -11.46 15.61
CA THR A 682 -39.93 -10.65 16.76
C THR A 682 -39.24 -9.25 16.69
N VAL A 683 -40.05 -8.21 16.71
CA VAL A 683 -39.55 -6.82 16.78
C VAL A 683 -39.82 -6.31 18.20
N ILE A 684 -38.75 -5.91 18.88
CA ILE A 684 -38.78 -5.38 20.25
C ILE A 684 -38.46 -3.90 20.19
N ARG A 685 -39.48 -3.06 20.43
CA ARG A 685 -39.28 -1.59 20.50
C ARG A 685 -38.96 -1.19 21.94
N PHE A 686 -37.84 -0.49 22.11
CA PHE A 686 -37.51 0.16 23.40
C PHE A 686 -38.01 1.60 23.40
N LEU A 687 -38.75 1.95 24.44
CA LEU A 687 -39.30 3.28 24.63
C LEU A 687 -38.74 3.90 25.91
N SER A 688 -38.42 5.18 25.88
CA SER A 688 -38.11 5.96 27.10
C SER A 688 -39.40 6.24 27.87
N GLY A 689 -39.32 6.20 29.20
CA GLY A 689 -40.45 6.59 30.05
C GLY A 689 -40.79 8.09 30.01
N GLN A 690 -40.01 8.91 29.39
CA GLN A 690 -40.30 10.32 29.12
C GLN A 690 -40.92 10.45 27.72
N GLU A 691 -42.11 11.08 27.63
CA GLU A 691 -42.72 11.35 26.33
C GLU A 691 -41.81 12.28 25.52
N PRO A 692 -41.33 11.88 24.30
CA PRO A 692 -40.61 12.77 23.42
C PRO A 692 -41.55 13.88 22.95
N ASP A 693 -41.02 15.09 22.81
CA ASP A 693 -41.76 16.26 22.29
C ASP A 693 -42.21 15.94 20.83
N LYS A 694 -43.44 15.49 20.69
CA LYS A 694 -44.01 14.89 19.46
C LYS A 694 -43.97 15.85 18.24
N ASN A 695 -43.74 17.11 18.46
CA ASN A 695 -43.80 18.14 17.41
C ASN A 695 -42.46 18.57 16.85
N LYS A 696 -41.33 18.07 17.35
CA LYS A 696 -39.99 18.51 16.92
C LYS A 696 -39.13 17.49 16.22
N ASN A 697 -39.49 16.21 16.20
CA ASN A 697 -38.57 15.19 15.65
C ASN A 697 -39.16 14.46 14.43
N TRP A 698 -38.72 14.87 13.23
CA TRP A 698 -39.13 14.25 11.97
C TRP A 698 -38.79 12.76 11.93
N ASP A 699 -37.65 12.34 12.49
CA ASP A 699 -37.25 10.94 12.56
C ASP A 699 -38.24 10.06 13.32
N TYR A 700 -38.83 10.56 14.41
CA TYR A 700 -39.87 9.83 15.17
C TYR A 700 -41.13 9.55 14.32
N LEU A 701 -41.52 10.48 13.45
CA LEU A 701 -42.66 10.27 12.56
C LEU A 701 -42.35 9.20 11.49
N VAL A 702 -41.14 9.22 10.93
CA VAL A 702 -40.68 8.23 9.95
C VAL A 702 -40.57 6.86 10.60
N ASP A 703 -40.03 6.77 11.81
CA ASP A 703 -39.91 5.51 12.59
C ASP A 703 -41.27 4.87 12.84
N ASN A 704 -42.24 5.68 13.28
CA ASN A 704 -43.62 5.18 13.48
C ASN A 704 -44.28 4.76 12.15
N GLY A 705 -43.99 5.46 11.06
CA GLY A 705 -44.47 5.07 9.72
C GLY A 705 -43.99 3.69 9.33
N VAL A 706 -42.67 3.41 9.48
CA VAL A 706 -42.07 2.12 9.16
C VAL A 706 -42.62 0.99 10.05
N LEU A 707 -42.78 1.26 11.35
CA LEU A 707 -43.33 0.28 12.29
C LEU A 707 -44.80 -0.03 12.05
N ASN A 708 -45.60 0.95 11.69
CA ASN A 708 -47.03 0.76 11.36
C ASN A 708 -47.19 -0.02 10.04
N ASP A 709 -46.39 0.29 8.99
CA ASP A 709 -46.36 -0.48 7.75
C ASP A 709 -46.04 -1.97 8.03
N LEU A 710 -45.05 -2.22 8.93
CA LEU A 710 -44.69 -3.57 9.35
C LEU A 710 -45.84 -4.30 10.09
N LYS A 711 -46.49 -3.61 11.05
CA LYS A 711 -47.62 -4.17 11.80
C LYS A 711 -48.80 -4.49 10.88
N GLU A 712 -49.16 -3.61 9.97
CA GLU A 712 -50.23 -3.82 9.00
C GLU A 712 -49.92 -4.94 8.03
N THR A 713 -48.71 -5.05 7.53
CA THR A 713 -48.29 -6.08 6.55
C THR A 713 -48.34 -7.49 7.18
N TYR A 714 -48.01 -7.64 8.45
CA TYR A 714 -47.90 -8.96 9.11
C TYR A 714 -48.91 -9.19 10.22
N ALA A 715 -49.96 -8.38 10.34
CA ALA A 715 -50.99 -8.45 11.39
C ALA A 715 -51.66 -9.84 11.50
N SER A 716 -51.79 -10.59 10.41
CA SER A 716 -52.44 -11.92 10.36
C SER A 716 -51.44 -13.09 10.35
N SER A 717 -50.16 -12.86 10.56
CA SER A 717 -49.12 -13.89 10.44
C SER A 717 -48.77 -14.50 11.79
N GLU A 718 -48.90 -15.83 11.96
CA GLU A 718 -48.57 -16.56 13.21
C GLU A 718 -47.09 -16.45 13.62
N ASN A 719 -46.20 -16.22 12.69
CA ASN A 719 -44.75 -16.17 12.94
C ASN A 719 -44.21 -14.73 13.08
N PHE A 720 -45.04 -13.75 13.47
CA PHE A 720 -44.63 -12.38 13.70
C PHE A 720 -45.12 -11.91 15.08
N VAL A 721 -44.20 -11.38 15.89
CA VAL A 721 -44.50 -10.80 17.20
C VAL A 721 -43.96 -9.39 17.28
N TYR A 722 -44.76 -8.45 17.76
CA TYR A 722 -44.34 -7.09 18.07
C TYR A 722 -44.50 -6.83 19.57
N ALA A 723 -43.41 -6.41 20.23
CA ALA A 723 -43.39 -6.12 21.67
C ALA A 723 -42.82 -4.69 21.93
N GLU A 724 -43.44 -3.96 22.83
CA GLU A 724 -42.92 -2.69 23.33
C GLU A 724 -42.44 -2.87 24.78
N LYS A 725 -41.24 -2.41 25.08
CA LYS A 725 -40.65 -2.43 26.41
C LYS A 725 -40.23 -1.00 26.81
N ILE A 726 -40.72 -0.55 27.96
CA ILE A 726 -40.32 0.73 28.54
C ILE A 726 -39.02 0.50 29.32
N VAL A 727 -37.99 1.24 29.03
CA VAL A 727 -36.64 1.14 29.64
C VAL A 727 -36.18 2.52 30.03
N ASN A 728 -35.75 2.68 31.29
CA ASN A 728 -35.27 3.95 31.80
C ASN A 728 -33.80 3.84 32.25
N GLY A 729 -32.89 4.48 31.48
CA GLY A 729 -31.46 4.53 31.78
C GLY A 729 -30.67 3.28 31.31
N GLY A 730 -29.38 3.44 31.20
CA GLY A 730 -28.42 2.47 30.65
C GLY A 730 -28.47 1.08 31.28
N PRO A 731 -28.49 0.94 32.61
CA PRO A 731 -28.55 -0.38 33.26
C PRO A 731 -29.81 -1.20 32.92
N ALA A 732 -30.96 -0.51 32.79
CA ALA A 732 -32.23 -1.17 32.42
C ALA A 732 -32.20 -1.64 30.96
N VAL A 733 -31.59 -0.84 30.05
CA VAL A 733 -31.37 -1.21 28.65
C VAL A 733 -30.47 -2.46 28.60
N ALA A 734 -29.33 -2.45 29.29
CA ALA A 734 -28.38 -3.56 29.29
C ALA A 734 -29.05 -4.87 29.79
N THR A 735 -29.87 -4.79 30.85
CA THR A 735 -30.61 -5.94 31.39
C THR A 735 -31.68 -6.44 30.41
N ALA A 736 -32.42 -5.52 29.77
CA ALA A 736 -33.45 -5.87 28.79
C ALA A 736 -32.86 -6.52 27.52
N VAL A 737 -31.72 -6.03 27.05
CA VAL A 737 -30.97 -6.59 25.89
C VAL A 737 -30.45 -7.99 26.26
N ARG A 738 -29.87 -8.17 27.45
CA ARG A 738 -29.33 -9.44 27.90
C ARG A 738 -30.43 -10.54 28.01
N LEU A 739 -31.55 -10.18 28.59
CA LEU A 739 -32.69 -11.10 28.69
C LEU A 739 -33.27 -11.44 27.30
N ALA A 740 -33.36 -10.46 26.41
CA ALA A 740 -33.82 -10.72 25.06
C ALA A 740 -32.88 -11.66 24.29
N ALA A 741 -31.55 -11.60 24.53
CA ALA A 741 -30.58 -12.43 23.83
C ALA A 741 -30.72 -13.97 24.11
N GLU A 742 -31.44 -14.38 25.17
CA GLU A 742 -31.60 -15.79 25.53
C GLU A 742 -32.64 -16.52 24.64
N ASP A 743 -33.59 -15.79 24.05
CA ASP A 743 -34.72 -16.33 23.33
C ASP A 743 -34.52 -16.49 21.81
N TYR A 744 -33.46 -15.87 21.24
CA TYR A 744 -33.27 -15.78 19.81
C TYR A 744 -31.99 -16.47 19.31
N ASP A 745 -32.05 -16.98 18.06
CA ASP A 745 -30.91 -17.57 17.36
C ASP A 745 -30.08 -16.45 16.67
N LEU A 746 -30.74 -15.39 16.16
CA LEU A 746 -30.12 -14.24 15.51
C LEU A 746 -30.77 -12.96 16.04
N MET A 747 -29.95 -12.02 16.48
CA MET A 747 -30.37 -10.65 16.82
C MET A 747 -29.89 -9.67 15.76
N ILE A 748 -30.80 -8.81 15.25
CA ILE A 748 -30.48 -7.73 14.31
C ILE A 748 -30.66 -6.41 15.05
N VAL A 749 -29.65 -5.56 14.99
CA VAL A 749 -29.64 -4.25 15.68
C VAL A 749 -29.04 -3.19 14.75
N GLY A 750 -29.56 -1.96 14.84
CA GLY A 750 -28.91 -0.82 14.22
C GLY A 750 -27.64 -0.44 15.00
N ARG A 751 -26.64 0.08 14.31
CA ARG A 751 -25.40 0.56 14.93
C ARG A 751 -25.65 1.76 15.85
N GLY A 752 -26.55 2.68 15.44
CA GLY A 752 -26.97 3.88 16.17
C GLY A 752 -25.81 4.77 16.62
N ARG A 753 -25.63 5.89 15.95
CA ARG A 753 -24.65 6.92 16.39
C ARG A 753 -25.32 8.00 17.25
N ASP A 754 -26.61 8.23 17.03
CA ASP A 754 -27.37 9.37 17.59
C ASP A 754 -28.61 8.82 18.34
N TYR A 755 -28.39 8.18 19.50
CA TYR A 755 -29.50 7.76 20.36
C TYR A 755 -29.95 8.90 21.29
N ASP A 756 -30.46 10.01 20.70
CA ASP A 756 -31.03 11.11 21.48
C ASP A 756 -32.33 10.71 22.24
N LEU A 757 -32.91 9.58 21.89
CA LEU A 757 -34.23 9.14 22.42
C LEU A 757 -34.13 8.26 23.66
N LEU A 758 -32.98 7.68 23.94
CA LEU A 758 -32.74 6.88 25.14
C LEU A 758 -31.47 7.38 25.83
N ASP A 759 -31.55 7.58 27.15
CA ASP A 759 -30.36 7.91 27.94
C ASP A 759 -29.42 6.67 28.04
N VAL A 760 -28.65 6.48 26.97
CA VAL A 760 -27.66 5.40 26.82
C VAL A 760 -26.24 5.92 27.10
N SER A 761 -26.10 7.20 27.48
CA SER A 761 -24.82 7.90 27.62
C SER A 761 -23.81 7.16 28.51
N GLY A 762 -24.26 6.58 29.63
CA GLY A 762 -23.37 5.81 30.51
C GLY A 762 -22.88 4.49 29.96
N LEU A 763 -23.52 3.89 28.93
CA LEU A 763 -23.08 2.64 28.32
C LEU A 763 -22.01 2.86 27.25
N ALA A 764 -21.97 4.04 26.64
CA ALA A 764 -20.98 4.38 25.60
C ALA A 764 -19.53 4.40 26.15
N GLU A 765 -19.36 4.75 27.44
CA GLU A 765 -18.05 4.76 28.09
C GLU A 765 -17.45 3.36 28.32
N TRP A 766 -18.27 2.31 28.31
CA TRP A 766 -17.87 0.92 28.55
C TRP A 766 -17.71 0.11 27.26
N MET A 767 -17.82 0.75 26.11
CA MET A 767 -17.81 0.10 24.81
C MET A 767 -16.41 -0.43 24.44
N GLU A 768 -16.26 -1.74 24.27
CA GLU A 768 -15.02 -2.38 23.79
C GLU A 768 -14.88 -2.35 22.25
N LEU A 769 -16.00 -2.42 21.53
CA LEU A 769 -16.07 -2.56 20.07
C LEU A 769 -16.88 -1.42 19.44
N PRO A 770 -16.26 -0.25 19.20
CA PRO A 770 -16.94 0.92 18.62
C PRO A 770 -17.57 0.65 17.25
N GLU A 771 -17.05 -0.32 16.50
CA GLU A 771 -17.58 -0.74 15.21
C GLU A 771 -18.97 -1.39 15.31
N LEU A 772 -19.33 -1.95 16.47
CA LEU A 772 -20.64 -2.57 16.69
C LEU A 772 -21.70 -1.63 17.29
N GLY A 773 -21.31 -0.43 17.76
CA GLY A 773 -22.22 0.45 18.50
C GLY A 773 -22.61 -0.12 19.87
N VAL A 774 -23.34 0.67 20.66
CA VAL A 774 -23.63 0.36 22.09
C VAL A 774 -24.37 -0.97 22.26
N ILE A 775 -25.45 -1.17 21.52
CA ILE A 775 -26.29 -2.38 21.67
C ILE A 775 -25.58 -3.60 21.07
N GLY A 776 -24.92 -3.43 19.92
CA GLY A 776 -24.16 -4.50 19.29
C GLY A 776 -22.98 -4.98 20.15
N ASP A 777 -22.28 -4.05 20.82
CA ASP A 777 -21.18 -4.37 21.74
C ASP A 777 -21.69 -5.11 22.99
N LEU A 778 -22.80 -4.69 23.59
CA LEU A 778 -23.44 -5.42 24.70
C LEU A 778 -23.76 -6.87 24.33
N LEU A 779 -24.32 -7.10 23.14
CA LEU A 779 -24.64 -8.44 22.63
C LEU A 779 -23.38 -9.24 22.24
N ALA A 780 -22.30 -8.58 21.87
CA ALA A 780 -21.01 -9.21 21.57
C ALA A 780 -20.09 -9.35 22.79
N CYS A 781 -20.53 -8.94 23.99
CA CYS A 781 -19.74 -8.98 25.22
C CYS A 781 -19.24 -10.40 25.56
N LYS A 782 -18.01 -10.49 26.09
CA LYS A 782 -17.36 -11.76 26.49
C LYS A 782 -18.10 -12.47 27.61
N ASP A 783 -18.75 -11.71 28.49
CA ASP A 783 -19.45 -12.19 29.67
C ASP A 783 -20.88 -12.72 29.39
N LEU A 784 -21.35 -12.50 28.16
CA LEU A 784 -22.67 -12.98 27.75
C LEU A 784 -22.61 -14.49 27.46
N LYS A 785 -23.26 -15.30 28.28
CA LYS A 785 -23.27 -16.78 28.18
C LYS A 785 -24.18 -17.32 27.07
N THR A 786 -24.89 -16.46 26.35
CA THR A 786 -25.80 -16.84 25.28
C THR A 786 -25.06 -17.11 23.96
N ARG A 787 -25.59 -18.06 23.17
CA ARG A 787 -25.03 -18.43 21.85
C ARG A 787 -25.71 -17.68 20.69
N VAL A 788 -26.23 -16.49 20.93
CA VAL A 788 -26.92 -15.70 19.93
C VAL A 788 -25.94 -15.12 18.95
N SER A 789 -26.21 -15.26 17.66
CA SER A 789 -25.48 -14.50 16.61
C SER A 789 -26.06 -13.10 16.49
N VAL A 790 -25.20 -12.12 16.24
CA VAL A 790 -25.60 -10.71 16.18
C VAL A 790 -25.21 -10.11 14.83
N LEU A 791 -26.17 -9.49 14.17
CA LEU A 791 -25.94 -8.71 12.95
C LEU A 791 -26.18 -7.22 13.25
N VAL A 792 -25.13 -6.44 13.23
CA VAL A 792 -25.20 -4.99 13.40
C VAL A 792 -25.31 -4.33 12.04
N VAL A 793 -26.34 -3.53 11.82
CA VAL A 793 -26.61 -2.89 10.52
C VAL A 793 -26.41 -1.38 10.62
N GLN A 794 -25.72 -0.81 9.64
CA GLN A 794 -25.58 0.61 9.44
C GLN A 794 -26.09 0.99 8.05
N GLN A 795 -26.98 1.95 7.97
CA GLN A 795 -27.46 2.51 6.70
C GLN A 795 -26.34 3.30 6.02
N GLN A 796 -26.37 3.37 4.69
CA GLN A 796 -25.46 4.18 3.89
C GLN A 796 -25.33 5.60 4.46
N GLN A 797 -24.10 6.05 4.72
CA GLN A 797 -23.85 7.41 5.15
C GLN A 797 -23.95 8.36 3.97
N GLN A 798 -24.78 9.38 4.11
CA GLN A 798 -24.78 10.55 3.21
C GLN A 798 -23.87 11.59 3.86
N HIS A 799 -22.77 11.92 3.23
CA HIS A 799 -22.00 13.11 3.59
C HIS A 799 -22.71 14.31 3.00
N GLU A 800 -23.26 15.16 3.84
CA GLU A 800 -23.78 16.47 3.49
C GLU A 800 -22.70 17.40 2.94
#